data_cb817642cbea418ffae42fe32c569426
#
_entry.id   cb817642cbea418ffae42fe32c569426
#
_cell.length_a   1.000
_cell.length_b   1.000
_cell.length_c   1.000
_cell.angle_alpha   90.00
_cell.angle_beta   90.00
_cell.angle_gamma   90.00
#
_symmetry.space_group_name_H-M   'P 1'
#
loop_
_entity.id
_entity.type
_entity.pdbx_description
1 polymer ?
#
loop_
_entity_poly.entity_id
_entity_poly.type
_entity_poly.pdbx_seq_one_letter_code
_entity_poly.pdbx_strand_id
1 'polypeptide(L)'
;MNKKWLFVTCLFAGVILFGCDNGGNEANPLPEAQKEVPDGYLRINMQGHSDGFYLWAWKDIDSEESSKCLDWKKGGIPLDHYNGDFTCVDIKLNDPATSVGLIVKSYDGNTKYTGDSDVIFYFPKKYNEIYFKNGSGTIYVKSDFSKEPIGTSGANITGNKEITLNANGVELSDQTILLTDKNGKTVSIASYNNEKKTLSLSDNMKNVYSKGAPFTLKVKDVEDNQDIVTVGVASSLIENWFGSPALESLETVGSVQLGLTLNGNNASFKTWAPIASNVSLLLFKDAESLSEAATDPIPMEMDKFGFWTASDVPISGYKYYKYRITNNDIDKDISDIWHTVASGDSVASQIITIDDEATKPSGWEETYTNPWNGSDYTDAVIYEMHIRDWSRAFVKDSTGKFKDIADALGVDGSGDFAKHLKDLGITHVQILPMFDYAETNADKNYNWGYNPYHYNVPEGRYVEYENAKDGSDAVKQMREMIKAFHDAGIAVNMDVVYNHTSGTGSGSLYDMTVPEYFYRFDSQGSYSNGSGCGNEVATNHAMVKKYVIESLKHWVKDYHINGFRFDLMGCHEQSTMKDIYDELYKIDNKIMVYGEPWTGGSAAVSKGATGAVSSTIGMGAGAFDDDFRDAIKGKEFGGFGKGQVQGTFSDAGIVTGLVGKTGSNKRNETEKLGLALHYVECHDNYTLFDKLAISYLEKSNYSGDLFTAIGASGLEAVKAQNKLAAAYIFLSQGTAFINGGQEFLRTKQGNENSYASSDAINQIDLSFKTKYIDVYNTYKGLIALRKANSAAFGKNASAQAETVSTGVTKYTTGDFVVYFNATDKAVDISTTGYTKAVDVSSGTPTESATLSATVAAKSFVILKK
;
A
#
# COMPACT_ATOMS: atom_id res chain seq x y z
N MET A 1 24.04 44.57 2.90
CA MET A 1 24.93 45.12 1.85
C MET A 1 24.40 44.66 0.50
N ASN A 2 24.10 45.61 -0.33
CA ASN A 2 23.46 45.54 -1.64
C ASN A 2 23.94 44.48 -2.59
N LYS A 3 22.96 43.80 -3.31
CA LYS A 3 23.22 43.31 -4.65
C LYS A 3 22.04 43.65 -5.56
N LYS A 4 22.41 44.31 -6.64
CA LYS A 4 21.58 44.88 -7.70
C LYS A 4 20.94 43.80 -8.60
N TRP A 5 19.70 44.03 -8.94
CA TRP A 5 18.97 43.43 -10.06
C TRP A 5 19.46 44.05 -11.39
N LEU A 6 19.59 43.23 -12.40
CA LEU A 6 19.75 43.68 -13.80
C LEU A 6 18.57 43.13 -14.60
N PHE A 7 17.65 44.07 -14.92
CA PHE A 7 16.59 43.84 -15.89
C PHE A 7 17.17 44.10 -17.28
N VAL A 8 16.94 43.18 -18.21
CA VAL A 8 17.07 43.44 -19.65
C VAL A 8 15.66 43.45 -20.22
N THR A 9 15.24 44.66 -20.57
CA THR A 9 13.96 44.92 -21.25
C THR A 9 14.24 44.91 -22.75
N CYS A 10 13.61 44.04 -23.50
CA CYS A 10 13.45 44.20 -24.95
C CYS A 10 12.03 44.70 -25.25
N LEU A 11 11.98 45.97 -25.69
CA LEU A 11 10.80 46.62 -26.25
C LEU A 11 10.59 46.12 -27.69
N PHE A 12 9.38 45.61 -27.95
CA PHE A 12 8.84 45.67 -29.32
C PHE A 12 7.54 46.45 -29.31
N ALA A 13 7.54 47.58 -30.03
CA ALA A 13 6.38 48.40 -30.28
C ALA A 13 5.62 47.81 -31.49
N GLY A 14 4.38 47.51 -31.29
CA GLY A 14 3.47 47.12 -32.41
C GLY A 14 2.16 47.91 -32.28
N VAL A 15 1.84 48.57 -33.35
CA VAL A 15 0.79 49.56 -33.57
C VAL A 15 -0.61 49.01 -33.32
N ILE A 16 -1.38 49.76 -32.53
CA ILE A 16 -2.81 49.54 -32.31
C ILE A 16 -3.58 50.18 -33.45
N LEU A 17 -4.38 49.40 -34.15
CA LEU A 17 -5.48 49.90 -35.01
C LEU A 17 -6.79 49.37 -34.40
N PHE A 18 -7.63 50.31 -33.94
CA PHE A 18 -9.00 50.04 -33.56
C PHE A 18 -9.87 49.83 -34.80
N GLY A 19 -10.58 48.72 -34.83
CA GLY A 19 -11.73 48.52 -35.68
C GLY A 19 -12.76 47.71 -34.89
N CYS A 20 -13.88 48.31 -34.53
CA CYS A 20 -15.06 47.60 -34.05
C CYS A 20 -15.71 46.85 -35.20
N ASP A 21 -15.95 45.55 -35.07
CA ASP A 21 -17.29 45.01 -35.34
C ASP A 21 -17.49 43.57 -34.85
N ASN A 22 -18.64 43.30 -34.35
CA ASN A 22 -19.48 42.14 -34.08
C ASN A 22 -18.92 40.69 -34.23
N GLY A 23 -18.90 39.99 -33.07
CA GLY A 23 -19.62 38.70 -32.90
C GLY A 23 -18.98 37.47 -33.56
N GLY A 24 -18.04 36.84 -32.90
CA GLY A 24 -17.54 35.49 -33.15
C GLY A 24 -16.18 35.34 -32.48
N ASN A 25 -16.08 34.56 -31.41
CA ASN A 25 -14.78 34.17 -30.88
C ASN A 25 -14.09 33.23 -31.89
N GLU A 26 -13.43 33.80 -32.89
CA GLU A 26 -12.35 33.07 -33.59
C GLU A 26 -11.14 33.12 -32.66
N ALA A 27 -10.82 31.98 -32.06
CA ALA A 27 -9.54 31.79 -31.39
C ALA A 27 -8.42 32.16 -32.42
N ASN A 28 -7.45 32.99 -32.02
CA ASN A 28 -6.26 33.19 -32.82
C ASN A 28 -5.66 31.82 -33.17
N PRO A 29 -5.44 31.52 -34.46
CA PRO A 29 -4.85 30.24 -34.81
C PRO A 29 -3.45 30.11 -34.16
N LEU A 30 -3.13 28.93 -33.65
CA LEU A 30 -1.80 28.64 -33.11
C LEU A 30 -0.74 28.96 -34.20
N PRO A 31 0.50 29.36 -33.83
CA PRO A 31 1.57 29.62 -34.77
C PRO A 31 2.05 28.32 -35.47
N GLU A 32 2.62 28.43 -36.65
CA GLU A 32 3.30 27.29 -37.26
C GLU A 32 4.57 26.92 -36.48
N ALA A 33 4.83 25.60 -36.36
CA ALA A 33 6.04 25.08 -35.77
C ALA A 33 7.27 25.47 -36.60
N GLN A 34 8.44 25.56 -35.96
CA GLN A 34 9.71 25.72 -36.69
C GLN A 34 9.90 24.53 -37.64
N LYS A 35 10.50 24.78 -38.82
CA LYS A 35 10.65 23.76 -39.84
C LYS A 35 11.53 22.58 -39.39
N GLU A 36 12.52 22.86 -38.55
CA GLU A 36 13.44 21.86 -37.98
C GLU A 36 13.26 21.78 -36.46
N VAL A 37 13.27 20.56 -35.93
CA VAL A 37 13.25 20.32 -34.48
C VAL A 37 14.63 20.67 -33.94
N PRO A 38 14.76 21.51 -32.90
CA PRO A 38 16.04 21.86 -32.30
C PRO A 38 16.80 20.64 -31.76
N ASP A 39 18.13 20.72 -31.79
CA ASP A 39 18.96 19.67 -31.16
C ASP A 39 18.63 19.52 -29.66
N GLY A 40 18.51 18.29 -29.21
CA GLY A 40 18.13 17.97 -27.84
C GLY A 40 16.63 18.08 -27.55
N TYR A 41 15.80 18.26 -28.55
CA TYR A 41 14.33 18.28 -28.45
C TYR A 41 13.68 17.11 -29.18
N LEU A 42 12.51 16.72 -28.70
CA LEU A 42 11.60 15.80 -29.38
C LEU A 42 10.30 16.53 -29.69
N ARG A 43 9.90 16.53 -31.00
CA ARG A 43 8.60 17.05 -31.43
C ARG A 43 7.53 15.97 -31.32
N ILE A 44 6.47 16.31 -30.65
CA ILE A 44 5.27 15.48 -30.52
C ILE A 44 4.14 16.08 -31.34
N ASN A 45 3.67 15.37 -32.36
CA ASN A 45 2.59 15.77 -33.25
C ASN A 45 1.34 14.95 -32.97
N MET A 46 0.23 15.61 -32.65
CA MET A 46 -1.07 15.00 -32.45
C MET A 46 -2.00 15.33 -33.62
N GLN A 47 -2.61 14.32 -34.24
CA GLN A 47 -3.51 14.49 -35.40
C GLN A 47 -4.69 15.42 -35.06
N GLY A 48 -4.89 16.43 -35.85
CA GLY A 48 -5.95 17.42 -35.76
C GLY A 48 -5.49 18.77 -35.23
N HIS A 49 -6.31 19.79 -35.45
CA HIS A 49 -6.07 21.14 -34.97
C HIS A 49 -6.90 21.41 -33.72
N SER A 50 -6.24 21.61 -32.57
CA SER A 50 -6.91 21.89 -31.31
C SER A 50 -5.98 22.62 -30.35
N ASP A 51 -6.47 23.67 -29.74
CA ASP A 51 -5.85 24.37 -28.62
C ASP A 51 -6.11 23.64 -27.26
N GLY A 52 -6.87 22.56 -27.29
CA GLY A 52 -7.21 21.73 -26.10
C GLY A 52 -6.29 20.52 -25.89
N PHE A 53 -5.24 20.34 -26.69
CA PHE A 53 -4.28 19.25 -26.52
C PHE A 53 -3.18 19.65 -25.55
N TYR A 54 -2.97 18.79 -24.53
CA TYR A 54 -1.91 18.92 -23.54
C TYR A 54 -1.13 17.62 -23.46
N LEU A 55 0.21 17.72 -23.46
CA LEU A 55 1.10 16.59 -23.26
C LEU A 55 1.36 16.39 -21.78
N TRP A 56 1.12 15.19 -21.30
CA TRP A 56 1.66 14.70 -20.04
C TRP A 56 2.90 13.88 -20.34
N ALA A 57 4.05 14.35 -19.90
CA ALA A 57 5.33 13.71 -20.16
C ALA A 57 6.10 13.43 -18.86
N TRP A 58 6.89 12.35 -18.84
CA TRP A 58 7.70 11.95 -17.70
C TRP A 58 8.96 11.18 -18.15
N LYS A 59 9.84 10.81 -17.21
CA LYS A 59 11.18 10.24 -17.38
C LYS A 59 12.18 11.31 -17.84
N ASP A 60 12.96 11.07 -18.91
CA ASP A 60 14.14 11.85 -19.29
C ASP A 60 13.78 13.17 -20.02
N ILE A 61 12.94 13.98 -19.42
CA ILE A 61 12.59 15.33 -19.88
C ILE A 61 13.20 16.41 -18.97
N ASP A 62 13.46 17.58 -19.54
CA ASP A 62 14.00 18.72 -18.78
C ASP A 62 13.11 19.10 -17.59
N SER A 63 13.71 19.57 -16.50
CA SER A 63 13.03 19.90 -15.26
C SER A 63 11.95 20.99 -15.40
N GLU A 64 12.12 21.94 -16.31
CA GLU A 64 11.11 22.95 -16.60
C GLU A 64 9.87 22.33 -17.25
N GLU A 65 10.05 21.40 -18.19
CA GLU A 65 8.95 20.65 -18.79
C GLU A 65 8.27 19.72 -17.77
N SER A 66 9.05 19.01 -16.97
CA SER A 66 8.56 18.14 -15.92
C SER A 66 7.69 18.89 -14.89
N SER A 67 8.04 20.13 -14.57
CA SER A 67 7.29 20.96 -13.62
C SER A 67 5.86 21.28 -14.08
N LYS A 68 5.56 21.19 -15.36
CA LYS A 68 4.23 21.39 -15.94
C LYS A 68 3.33 20.15 -15.81
N CYS A 69 3.91 19.00 -15.44
CA CYS A 69 3.25 17.69 -15.34
C CYS A 69 3.09 17.20 -13.89
N LEU A 70 2.82 18.09 -12.92
CA LEU A 70 2.69 17.74 -11.50
C LEU A 70 1.25 17.45 -11.04
N ASP A 71 0.25 18.06 -11.70
CA ASP A 71 -1.16 17.84 -11.36
C ASP A 71 -1.91 17.37 -12.63
N TRP A 72 -2.30 16.12 -12.66
CA TRP A 72 -3.00 15.51 -13.80
C TRP A 72 -4.27 16.28 -14.21
N LYS A 73 -4.99 16.85 -13.26
CA LYS A 73 -6.26 17.56 -13.51
C LYS A 73 -6.10 19.03 -13.85
N LYS A 74 -4.90 19.59 -13.66
CA LYS A 74 -4.64 21.04 -13.87
C LYS A 74 -3.27 21.31 -14.50
N GLY A 75 -2.71 20.36 -15.21
CA GLY A 75 -1.37 20.49 -15.75
C GLY A 75 -1.20 19.81 -17.11
N GLY A 76 0.01 19.86 -17.57
CA GLY A 76 0.48 19.36 -18.87
C GLY A 76 1.10 20.46 -19.70
N ILE A 77 1.94 20.06 -20.66
CA ILE A 77 2.59 20.94 -21.61
C ILE A 77 1.60 21.19 -22.77
N PRO A 78 1.16 22.43 -23.06
CA PRO A 78 0.24 22.66 -24.15
C PRO A 78 0.92 22.33 -25.49
N LEU A 79 0.17 21.71 -26.40
CA LEU A 79 0.56 21.63 -27.79
C LEU A 79 0.18 22.98 -28.44
N ASP A 80 1.15 23.83 -28.71
CA ASP A 80 0.94 25.24 -28.95
C ASP A 80 1.36 25.70 -30.36
N HIS A 81 1.67 24.74 -31.25
CA HIS A 81 2.05 25.01 -32.65
C HIS A 81 1.31 24.10 -33.63
N TYR A 82 1.21 24.53 -34.89
CA TYR A 82 0.74 23.68 -35.98
C TYR A 82 1.91 23.15 -36.82
N ASN A 83 1.80 21.88 -37.23
CA ASN A 83 2.70 21.24 -38.17
C ASN A 83 1.86 20.49 -39.22
N GLY A 84 1.50 21.17 -40.30
CA GLY A 84 0.56 20.63 -41.27
C GLY A 84 -0.82 20.33 -40.66
N ASP A 85 -1.27 19.09 -40.76
CA ASP A 85 -2.55 18.63 -40.20
C ASP A 85 -2.48 18.24 -38.68
N PHE A 86 -1.40 18.61 -38.02
CA PHE A 86 -1.13 18.24 -36.59
C PHE A 86 -1.03 19.49 -35.73
N THR A 87 -1.44 19.33 -34.47
CA THR A 87 -1.04 20.23 -33.39
C THR A 87 0.17 19.62 -32.69
N CYS A 88 1.21 20.39 -32.39
CA CYS A 88 2.47 19.86 -31.89
C CYS A 88 3.10 20.70 -30.78
N VAL A 89 4.09 20.11 -30.13
CA VAL A 89 5.00 20.77 -29.18
C VAL A 89 6.38 20.16 -29.24
N ASP A 90 7.41 20.98 -29.06
CA ASP A 90 8.81 20.56 -28.94
C ASP A 90 9.18 20.49 -27.46
N ILE A 91 9.48 19.30 -26.94
CA ILE A 91 9.91 19.12 -25.54
C ILE A 91 11.42 18.92 -25.46
N LYS A 92 12.05 19.59 -24.51
CA LYS A 92 13.46 19.44 -24.25
C LYS A 92 13.76 18.17 -23.46
N LEU A 93 14.77 17.43 -23.89
CA LEU A 93 15.22 16.20 -23.30
C LEU A 93 16.41 16.40 -22.36
N ASN A 94 16.57 15.53 -21.37
CA ASN A 94 17.81 15.39 -20.63
C ASN A 94 18.90 14.78 -21.53
N ASP A 95 20.17 15.03 -21.24
CA ASP A 95 21.29 14.45 -21.95
C ASP A 95 22.17 13.64 -20.99
N PRO A 96 22.31 12.33 -21.21
CA PRO A 96 21.64 11.50 -22.23
C PRO A 96 20.20 11.13 -21.84
N ALA A 97 19.29 11.17 -22.82
CA ALA A 97 17.96 10.61 -22.66
C ALA A 97 17.95 9.13 -23.04
N THR A 98 17.25 8.31 -22.27
CA THR A 98 17.03 6.87 -22.52
C THR A 98 15.60 6.57 -22.93
N SER A 99 14.62 7.27 -22.35
CA SER A 99 13.21 7.10 -22.69
C SER A 99 12.35 8.28 -22.22
N VAL A 100 11.25 8.53 -22.93
CA VAL A 100 10.24 9.51 -22.55
C VAL A 100 8.87 8.85 -22.54
N GLY A 101 8.14 9.01 -21.44
CA GLY A 101 6.74 8.63 -21.34
C GLY A 101 5.84 9.78 -21.83
N LEU A 102 4.76 9.46 -22.55
CA LEU A 102 3.93 10.43 -23.27
C LEU A 102 2.45 10.05 -23.19
N ILE A 103 1.60 11.02 -22.86
CA ILE A 103 0.13 10.93 -23.03
C ILE A 103 -0.38 12.28 -23.52
N VAL A 104 -1.06 12.34 -24.66
CA VAL A 104 -1.78 13.54 -25.06
C VAL A 104 -3.19 13.50 -24.49
N LYS A 105 -3.57 14.52 -23.75
CA LYS A 105 -4.83 14.62 -22.99
C LYS A 105 -5.48 16.00 -23.07
N SER A 106 -6.73 16.11 -22.58
CA SER A 106 -7.36 17.42 -22.28
C SER A 106 -6.72 18.04 -21.03
N TYR A 107 -6.85 19.36 -20.87
CA TYR A 107 -6.29 20.07 -19.71
C TYR A 107 -6.72 19.46 -18.37
N ASP A 108 -7.98 19.11 -18.23
CA ASP A 108 -8.57 18.49 -17.02
C ASP A 108 -8.31 16.99 -16.87
N GLY A 109 -7.63 16.38 -17.84
CA GLY A 109 -7.30 14.95 -17.82
C GLY A 109 -8.46 14.00 -18.07
N ASN A 110 -9.65 14.51 -18.38
CA ASN A 110 -10.86 13.69 -18.59
C ASN A 110 -10.85 12.95 -19.94
N THR A 111 -10.11 13.46 -20.93
CA THR A 111 -9.96 12.83 -22.23
C THR A 111 -8.48 12.54 -22.49
N LYS A 112 -8.16 11.31 -22.87
CA LYS A 112 -6.84 10.87 -23.32
C LYS A 112 -6.89 10.62 -24.83
N TYR A 113 -6.17 11.41 -25.61
CA TYR A 113 -6.18 11.34 -27.06
C TYR A 113 -5.24 10.27 -27.62
N THR A 114 -4.28 9.79 -26.80
CA THR A 114 -3.39 8.67 -27.12
C THR A 114 -3.87 7.33 -26.54
N GLY A 115 -5.14 7.25 -26.08
CA GLY A 115 -5.68 6.06 -25.46
C GLY A 115 -5.35 5.93 -23.95
N ASP A 116 -5.75 4.82 -23.33
CA ASP A 116 -5.65 4.66 -21.88
C ASP A 116 -4.31 4.11 -21.38
N SER A 117 -3.47 3.59 -22.26
CA SER A 117 -2.17 3.03 -21.93
C SER A 117 -1.06 4.07 -21.94
N ASP A 118 -0.04 3.87 -21.10
CA ASP A 118 1.19 4.63 -21.14
C ASP A 118 1.94 4.38 -22.45
N VAL A 119 2.44 5.45 -23.05
CA VAL A 119 3.20 5.40 -24.29
C VAL A 119 4.65 5.78 -24.00
N ILE A 120 5.61 4.93 -24.37
CA ILE A 120 7.04 5.17 -24.12
C ILE A 120 7.80 5.23 -25.46
N PHE A 121 8.58 6.30 -25.64
CA PHE A 121 9.53 6.43 -26.74
C PHE A 121 10.96 6.25 -26.20
N TYR A 122 11.72 5.35 -26.82
CA TYR A 122 13.05 4.95 -26.37
C TYR A 122 14.15 5.57 -27.22
N PHE A 123 15.27 5.93 -26.59
CA PHE A 123 16.47 6.51 -27.22
C PHE A 123 17.69 5.57 -27.09
N PRO A 124 18.76 5.76 -27.89
CA PRO A 124 18.89 6.76 -28.97
C PRO A 124 18.15 6.36 -30.24
N LYS A 125 17.57 7.30 -30.93
CA LYS A 125 16.95 7.13 -32.25
C LYS A 125 17.40 8.24 -33.17
N LYS A 126 17.35 8.00 -34.49
CA LYS A 126 17.58 9.02 -35.49
C LYS A 126 16.38 9.93 -35.72
N TYR A 127 15.26 9.62 -35.08
CA TYR A 127 14.03 10.41 -35.15
C TYR A 127 13.98 11.37 -33.96
N ASN A 128 13.71 12.62 -34.25
CA ASN A 128 13.44 13.68 -33.27
C ASN A 128 12.01 14.24 -33.41
N GLU A 129 11.18 13.58 -34.24
CA GLU A 129 9.79 13.93 -34.46
C GLU A 129 8.93 12.67 -34.52
N ILE A 130 7.83 12.67 -33.75
CA ILE A 130 6.90 11.56 -33.70
C ILE A 130 5.45 12.03 -33.87
N TYR A 131 4.58 11.12 -34.30
CA TYR A 131 3.20 11.41 -34.68
C TYR A 131 2.25 10.45 -33.97
N PHE A 132 1.14 11.00 -33.50
CA PHE A 132 0.04 10.25 -32.92
C PHE A 132 -1.23 10.41 -33.74
N LYS A 133 -1.93 9.30 -33.93
CA LYS A 133 -3.28 9.29 -34.47
C LYS A 133 -4.27 9.45 -33.33
N ASN A 134 -5.29 10.28 -33.52
CA ASN A 134 -6.30 10.51 -32.50
C ASN A 134 -6.98 9.19 -32.07
N GLY A 135 -7.01 8.92 -30.75
CA GLY A 135 -7.54 7.70 -30.15
C GLY A 135 -6.57 6.51 -30.14
N SER A 136 -5.28 6.71 -30.49
CA SER A 136 -4.29 5.64 -30.54
C SER A 136 -2.99 6.03 -29.85
N GLY A 137 -2.46 5.14 -29.01
CA GLY A 137 -1.13 5.26 -28.39
C GLY A 137 0.02 4.78 -29.28
N THR A 138 -0.26 4.34 -30.51
CA THR A 138 0.80 3.94 -31.44
C THR A 138 1.63 5.14 -31.88
N ILE A 139 2.95 5.04 -31.71
CA ILE A 139 3.90 6.05 -32.16
C ILE A 139 4.22 5.82 -33.65
N TYR A 140 4.21 6.87 -34.42
CA TYR A 140 4.66 6.85 -35.81
C TYR A 140 5.80 7.86 -36.01
N VAL A 141 6.69 7.59 -36.97
CA VAL A 141 7.81 8.49 -37.36
C VAL A 141 7.60 9.11 -38.73
N LYS A 142 6.39 8.94 -39.26
CA LYS A 142 5.94 9.61 -40.49
C LYS A 142 4.54 10.16 -40.32
N SER A 143 4.29 11.33 -40.88
CA SER A 143 3.01 12.04 -40.82
C SER A 143 1.84 11.30 -41.49
N ASP A 144 2.13 10.40 -42.43
CA ASP A 144 1.14 9.55 -43.10
C ASP A 144 0.81 8.26 -42.30
N PHE A 145 1.38 8.10 -41.10
CA PHE A 145 1.24 6.93 -40.24
C PHE A 145 1.69 5.62 -40.91
N SER A 146 2.60 5.66 -41.87
CA SER A 146 3.06 4.49 -42.61
C SER A 146 4.22 3.76 -41.95
N LYS A 147 4.82 4.35 -40.91
CA LYS A 147 6.00 3.77 -40.25
C LYS A 147 6.00 4.02 -38.73
N GLU A 148 6.12 2.93 -37.98
CA GLU A 148 6.44 2.95 -36.56
C GLU A 148 7.96 3.00 -36.36
N PRO A 149 8.48 3.64 -35.28
CA PRO A 149 9.90 3.57 -34.94
C PRO A 149 10.29 2.14 -34.53
N ILE A 150 11.55 1.79 -34.72
CA ILE A 150 12.11 0.67 -34.00
C ILE A 150 12.05 1.00 -32.51
N GLY A 151 11.53 0.11 -31.72
CA GLY A 151 11.42 0.27 -30.28
C GLY A 151 11.55 -1.06 -29.60
N THR A 152 12.77 -1.44 -29.16
CA THR A 152 13.01 -2.62 -28.34
C THR A 152 13.28 -2.14 -26.92
N SER A 153 12.27 -2.23 -26.07
CA SER A 153 12.32 -1.79 -24.66
C SER A 153 12.87 -2.85 -23.71
N GLY A 154 12.96 -4.09 -24.18
CA GLY A 154 13.47 -5.22 -23.41
C GLY A 154 13.39 -6.51 -24.19
N ALA A 155 14.08 -7.52 -23.67
CA ALA A 155 14.01 -8.89 -24.14
C ALA A 155 14.13 -9.82 -22.93
N ASN A 156 13.33 -10.86 -22.84
CA ASN A 156 13.35 -11.83 -21.77
C ASN A 156 13.42 -13.25 -22.29
N ILE A 157 14.23 -14.07 -21.66
CA ILE A 157 14.17 -15.52 -21.83
C ILE A 157 12.84 -15.98 -21.25
N THR A 158 11.92 -16.45 -22.10
CA THR A 158 10.56 -16.87 -21.74
C THR A 158 10.37 -18.37 -21.78
N GLY A 159 11.37 -19.09 -22.31
CA GLY A 159 11.37 -20.53 -22.37
C GLY A 159 12.80 -21.08 -22.40
N ASN A 160 12.95 -22.39 -22.20
CA ASN A 160 14.28 -23.03 -22.23
C ASN A 160 15.05 -22.76 -23.52
N LYS A 161 14.35 -22.44 -24.61
CA LYS A 161 14.92 -22.15 -25.92
C LYS A 161 14.23 -20.98 -26.59
N GLU A 162 13.67 -20.06 -25.83
CA GLU A 162 12.88 -18.95 -26.35
C GLU A 162 13.24 -17.64 -25.67
N ILE A 163 13.34 -16.59 -26.48
CA ILE A 163 13.39 -15.21 -25.99
C ILE A 163 12.22 -14.46 -26.60
N THR A 164 11.48 -13.72 -25.80
CA THR A 164 10.44 -12.79 -26.23
C THR A 164 10.96 -11.37 -26.15
N LEU A 165 10.71 -10.60 -27.22
CA LEU A 165 11.07 -9.20 -27.31
C LEU A 165 9.84 -8.33 -27.03
N ASN A 166 10.03 -7.30 -26.25
CA ASN A 166 9.13 -6.15 -26.23
C ASN A 166 9.64 -5.17 -27.30
N ALA A 167 9.12 -5.30 -28.53
CA ALA A 167 9.61 -4.55 -29.69
C ALA A 167 8.49 -4.17 -30.65
N ASN A 168 8.55 -2.93 -31.11
CA ASN A 168 7.67 -2.37 -32.15
C ASN A 168 8.49 -2.01 -33.40
N GLY A 169 7.85 -1.96 -34.57
CA GLY A 169 8.47 -1.50 -35.79
C GLY A 169 9.63 -2.35 -36.33
N VAL A 170 9.76 -3.61 -35.85
CA VAL A 170 10.85 -4.52 -36.22
C VAL A 170 10.31 -5.77 -36.89
N GLU A 171 10.86 -6.08 -38.09
CA GLU A 171 10.75 -7.44 -38.61
C GLU A 171 11.93 -8.27 -38.15
N LEU A 172 11.65 -9.37 -37.47
CA LEU A 172 12.68 -10.28 -36.94
C LEU A 172 13.29 -11.06 -38.11
N SER A 173 14.61 -10.92 -38.29
CA SER A 173 15.39 -11.64 -39.29
C SER A 173 16.85 -11.77 -38.86
N ASP A 174 17.58 -12.71 -39.42
CA ASP A 174 19.02 -12.95 -39.14
C ASP A 174 19.90 -11.71 -39.40
N GLN A 175 19.45 -10.84 -40.30
CA GLN A 175 20.19 -9.62 -40.67
C GLN A 175 19.94 -8.47 -39.68
N THR A 176 18.89 -8.51 -38.89
CA THR A 176 18.49 -7.44 -37.96
C THR A 176 18.72 -7.75 -36.49
N ILE A 177 19.01 -8.98 -36.15
CA ILE A 177 19.13 -9.42 -34.74
C ILE A 177 20.44 -10.15 -34.51
N LEU A 178 21.18 -9.71 -33.46
CA LEU A 178 22.40 -10.36 -32.98
C LEU A 178 22.26 -10.59 -31.46
N LEU A 179 22.33 -11.83 -31.04
CA LEU A 179 22.35 -12.22 -29.62
C LEU A 179 23.77 -12.66 -29.24
N THR A 180 24.35 -12.06 -28.19
CA THR A 180 25.69 -12.41 -27.69
C THR A 180 25.67 -12.66 -26.20
N ASP A 181 26.59 -13.55 -25.73
CA ASP A 181 26.88 -13.71 -24.30
C ASP A 181 27.84 -12.61 -23.80
N LYS A 182 28.14 -12.62 -22.49
CA LYS A 182 29.02 -11.65 -21.83
C LYS A 182 30.46 -11.62 -22.42
N ASN A 183 30.88 -12.65 -23.11
CA ASN A 183 32.21 -12.74 -23.76
C ASN A 183 32.14 -12.30 -25.24
N GLY A 184 30.99 -11.81 -25.71
CA GLY A 184 30.77 -11.43 -27.10
C GLY A 184 30.56 -12.61 -28.05
N LYS A 185 30.41 -13.84 -27.53
CA LYS A 185 30.15 -15.02 -28.35
C LYS A 185 28.69 -15.03 -28.79
N THR A 186 28.48 -15.21 -30.09
CA THR A 186 27.12 -15.27 -30.65
C THR A 186 26.39 -16.52 -30.18
N VAL A 187 25.14 -16.34 -29.76
CA VAL A 187 24.16 -17.37 -29.48
C VAL A 187 23.32 -17.60 -30.72
N SER A 188 23.21 -18.84 -31.16
CA SER A 188 22.55 -19.17 -32.43
C SER A 188 21.03 -19.10 -32.29
N ILE A 189 20.41 -18.29 -33.11
CA ILE A 189 18.96 -18.20 -33.30
C ILE A 189 18.55 -19.24 -34.34
N ALA A 190 17.63 -20.11 -34.00
CA ALA A 190 17.17 -21.18 -34.87
C ALA A 190 16.00 -20.74 -35.78
N SER A 191 15.13 -19.87 -35.29
CA SER A 191 14.00 -19.34 -36.05
C SER A 191 13.38 -18.09 -35.38
N TYR A 192 12.55 -17.39 -36.14
CA TYR A 192 11.87 -16.15 -35.74
C TYR A 192 10.37 -16.28 -35.87
N ASN A 193 9.65 -15.60 -34.98
CA ASN A 193 8.21 -15.44 -35.08
C ASN A 193 7.87 -13.95 -34.96
N ASN A 194 7.56 -13.32 -36.09
CA ASN A 194 7.27 -11.88 -36.15
C ASN A 194 5.96 -11.50 -35.46
N GLU A 195 4.97 -12.36 -35.48
CA GLU A 195 3.65 -12.11 -34.86
C GLU A 195 3.78 -12.08 -33.32
N LYS A 196 4.49 -13.06 -32.76
CA LYS A 196 4.71 -13.19 -31.32
C LYS A 196 5.93 -12.42 -30.80
N LYS A 197 6.73 -11.85 -31.70
CA LYS A 197 8.02 -11.24 -31.36
C LYS A 197 8.94 -12.17 -30.56
N THR A 198 9.04 -13.43 -30.98
CA THR A 198 9.88 -14.43 -30.31
C THR A 198 11.02 -14.94 -31.18
N LEU A 199 12.14 -15.24 -30.53
CA LEU A 199 13.30 -15.90 -31.09
C LEU A 199 13.35 -17.31 -30.53
N SER A 200 13.42 -18.32 -31.38
CA SER A 200 13.73 -19.70 -30.98
C SER A 200 15.24 -19.91 -31.06
N LEU A 201 15.82 -20.52 -30.02
CA LEU A 201 17.26 -20.70 -29.85
C LEU A 201 17.67 -22.14 -30.07
N SER A 202 18.90 -22.36 -30.56
CA SER A 202 19.49 -23.68 -30.68
C SER A 202 19.84 -24.26 -29.31
N ASP A 203 20.38 -23.45 -28.43
CA ASP A 203 20.83 -23.85 -27.10
C ASP A 203 19.72 -23.79 -26.02
N ASN A 204 19.83 -24.63 -24.99
CA ASN A 204 18.95 -24.55 -23.81
C ASN A 204 19.51 -23.52 -22.83
N MET A 205 18.79 -22.43 -22.64
CA MET A 205 19.22 -21.27 -21.86
C MET A 205 19.45 -21.59 -20.38
N LYS A 206 18.69 -22.50 -19.77
CA LYS A 206 18.95 -22.94 -18.40
C LYS A 206 20.37 -23.43 -18.20
N ASN A 207 20.88 -24.17 -19.20
CA ASN A 207 22.23 -24.80 -19.12
C ASN A 207 23.38 -23.80 -19.37
N VAL A 208 23.12 -22.71 -20.10
CA VAL A 208 24.14 -21.76 -20.51
C VAL A 208 24.07 -20.44 -19.74
N TYR A 209 22.96 -20.19 -19.06
CA TYR A 209 22.69 -18.89 -18.41
C TYR A 209 23.76 -18.50 -17.40
N SER A 210 24.04 -19.36 -16.42
CA SER A 210 25.00 -19.07 -15.34
C SER A 210 26.43 -18.80 -15.83
N LYS A 211 26.77 -19.29 -17.04
CA LYS A 211 28.11 -19.12 -17.64
C LYS A 211 28.20 -18.00 -18.64
N GLY A 212 27.07 -17.71 -19.31
CA GLY A 212 27.00 -16.77 -20.42
C GLY A 212 26.34 -15.44 -20.10
N ALA A 213 25.59 -15.33 -19.01
CA ALA A 213 24.93 -14.08 -18.64
C ALA A 213 25.94 -13.00 -18.19
N PRO A 214 25.64 -11.72 -18.46
CA PRO A 214 24.46 -11.24 -19.15
C PRO A 214 24.50 -11.52 -20.64
N PHE A 215 23.30 -11.70 -21.23
CA PHE A 215 23.17 -11.76 -22.69
C PHE A 215 22.74 -10.39 -23.20
N THR A 216 23.30 -10.02 -24.36
CA THR A 216 22.98 -8.76 -25.02
C THR A 216 22.31 -9.04 -26.36
N LEU A 217 21.16 -8.41 -26.56
CA LEU A 217 20.43 -8.46 -27.81
C LEU A 217 20.58 -7.13 -28.52
N LYS A 218 21.13 -7.15 -29.75
CA LYS A 218 21.19 -6.01 -30.64
C LYS A 218 20.14 -6.19 -31.71
N VAL A 219 19.20 -5.23 -31.80
CA VAL A 219 18.18 -5.19 -32.84
C VAL A 219 18.43 -3.98 -33.72
N LYS A 220 18.35 -4.14 -35.05
CA LYS A 220 18.66 -3.12 -36.01
C LYS A 220 17.60 -3.07 -37.11
N ASP A 221 17.14 -1.87 -37.50
CA ASP A 221 16.24 -1.68 -38.60
C ASP A 221 16.99 -1.40 -39.92
N VAL A 222 16.27 -1.30 -41.03
CA VAL A 222 16.82 -1.05 -42.40
C VAL A 222 17.45 0.35 -42.58
N GLU A 223 17.20 1.27 -41.66
CA GLU A 223 17.77 2.63 -41.65
C GLU A 223 18.94 2.77 -40.65
N ASP A 224 19.45 1.63 -40.11
CA ASP A 224 20.54 1.61 -39.17
C ASP A 224 20.18 2.20 -37.79
N ASN A 225 18.87 2.43 -37.49
CA ASN A 225 18.51 2.62 -36.10
C ASN A 225 18.70 1.30 -35.34
N GLN A 226 19.24 1.39 -34.14
CA GLN A 226 19.53 0.16 -33.36
C GLN A 226 19.16 0.35 -31.92
N ASP A 227 18.70 -0.75 -31.32
CA ASP A 227 18.57 -0.90 -29.88
C ASP A 227 19.51 -2.01 -29.41
N ILE A 228 20.10 -1.80 -28.24
CA ILE A 228 20.90 -2.78 -27.56
C ILE A 228 20.29 -2.94 -26.18
N VAL A 229 19.79 -4.12 -25.90
CA VAL A 229 19.14 -4.42 -24.63
C VAL A 229 19.80 -5.62 -23.95
N THR A 230 19.91 -5.58 -22.65
CA THR A 230 20.27 -6.74 -21.86
C THR A 230 19.07 -7.68 -21.80
N VAL A 231 19.33 -8.98 -21.97
CA VAL A 231 18.27 -9.99 -21.95
C VAL A 231 18.05 -10.47 -20.51
N GLY A 232 16.86 -10.17 -19.99
CA GLY A 232 16.42 -10.66 -18.69
C GLY A 232 15.94 -12.12 -18.72
N VAL A 233 15.43 -12.58 -17.61
CA VAL A 233 14.77 -13.89 -17.48
C VAL A 233 13.38 -13.66 -16.94
N ALA A 234 12.34 -14.11 -17.65
CA ALA A 234 10.98 -13.99 -17.18
C ALA A 234 10.79 -14.61 -15.79
N SER A 235 10.10 -13.92 -14.90
CA SER A 235 9.90 -14.34 -13.52
C SER A 235 9.30 -15.75 -13.38
N SER A 236 8.38 -16.13 -14.28
CA SER A 236 7.81 -17.48 -14.33
C SER A 236 8.85 -18.54 -14.65
N LEU A 237 9.89 -18.18 -15.40
CA LEU A 237 10.97 -19.10 -15.75
C LEU A 237 11.97 -19.23 -14.60
N ILE A 238 12.27 -18.13 -13.90
CA ILE A 238 13.04 -18.17 -12.65
C ILE A 238 12.32 -19.06 -11.63
N GLU A 239 11.01 -18.92 -11.52
CA GLU A 239 10.17 -19.77 -10.68
C GLU A 239 10.33 -21.25 -11.01
N ASN A 240 10.21 -21.62 -12.29
CA ASN A 240 10.32 -23.00 -12.74
C ASN A 240 11.75 -23.56 -12.65
N TRP A 241 12.78 -22.73 -12.89
CA TRP A 241 14.17 -23.18 -12.85
C TRP A 241 14.72 -23.29 -11.45
N PHE A 242 14.36 -22.36 -10.57
CA PHE A 242 14.99 -22.16 -9.27
C PHE A 242 13.98 -22.02 -8.12
N GLY A 243 12.90 -21.25 -8.25
CA GLY A 243 12.02 -20.91 -7.15
C GLY A 243 11.36 -22.12 -6.50
N SER A 244 10.54 -22.84 -7.25
CA SER A 244 9.90 -24.08 -6.76
C SER A 244 10.92 -25.15 -6.35
N PRO A 245 12.02 -25.42 -7.13
CA PRO A 245 13.09 -26.35 -6.68
C PRO A 245 13.82 -25.90 -5.42
N ALA A 246 14.03 -24.61 -5.21
CA ALA A 246 14.64 -24.07 -3.99
C ALA A 246 13.74 -24.32 -2.79
N LEU A 247 12.46 -24.02 -2.89
CA LEU A 247 11.48 -24.27 -1.82
C LEU A 247 11.44 -25.76 -1.45
N GLU A 248 11.31 -26.65 -2.43
CA GLU A 248 11.32 -28.10 -2.21
C GLU A 248 12.61 -28.56 -1.51
N SER A 249 13.76 -27.99 -1.88
CA SER A 249 15.04 -28.27 -1.21
C SER A 249 15.03 -27.83 0.25
N LEU A 250 14.49 -26.65 0.56
CA LEU A 250 14.40 -26.14 1.93
C LEU A 250 13.46 -26.98 2.80
N GLU A 251 12.36 -27.47 2.24
CA GLU A 251 11.40 -28.34 2.93
C GLU A 251 11.96 -29.75 3.18
N THR A 252 12.73 -30.29 2.22
CA THR A 252 13.27 -31.66 2.27
C THR A 252 14.47 -31.78 3.18
N VAL A 253 15.40 -30.81 3.13
CA VAL A 253 16.67 -30.84 3.90
C VAL A 253 16.48 -30.38 5.35
N GLY A 254 15.36 -29.77 5.68
CA GLY A 254 15.05 -29.23 7.01
C GLY A 254 16.07 -28.18 7.46
N SER A 255 15.62 -26.96 7.76
CA SER A 255 16.45 -25.90 8.37
C SER A 255 17.64 -25.35 7.57
N VAL A 256 17.50 -25.14 6.26
CA VAL A 256 18.41 -24.19 5.61
C VAL A 256 18.01 -22.79 6.02
N GLN A 257 18.71 -22.23 6.98
CA GLN A 257 18.49 -20.83 7.40
C GLN A 257 19.08 -19.90 6.32
N LEU A 258 18.25 -19.00 5.82
CA LEU A 258 18.67 -17.86 5.02
C LEU A 258 19.08 -16.70 5.95
N GLY A 259 19.93 -15.81 5.47
CA GLY A 259 20.48 -14.74 6.29
C GLY A 259 21.75 -15.18 7.03
N LEU A 260 21.92 -14.60 8.19
CA LEU A 260 23.06 -14.78 9.09
C LEU A 260 22.89 -15.99 10.02
N THR A 261 23.91 -16.80 10.14
CA THR A 261 24.04 -17.83 11.21
C THR A 261 25.35 -17.64 11.95
N LEU A 262 25.28 -17.34 13.25
CA LEU A 262 26.47 -17.15 14.10
C LEU A 262 27.03 -18.50 14.60
N ASN A 263 28.35 -18.60 14.60
CA ASN A 263 29.07 -19.74 15.11
C ASN A 263 30.33 -19.27 15.88
N GLY A 264 30.15 -18.82 17.11
CA GLY A 264 31.22 -18.26 17.94
C GLY A 264 31.82 -16.99 17.32
N ASN A 265 33.10 -16.99 17.00
CA ASN A 265 33.79 -15.87 16.35
C ASN A 265 33.65 -15.86 14.83
N ASN A 266 32.94 -16.82 14.26
CA ASN A 266 32.68 -16.94 12.85
C ASN A 266 31.18 -16.87 12.57
N ALA A 267 30.85 -16.64 11.31
CA ALA A 267 29.46 -16.67 10.85
C ALA A 267 29.37 -17.29 9.44
N SER A 268 28.20 -17.81 9.14
CA SER A 268 27.82 -18.19 7.79
C SER A 268 26.73 -17.25 7.28
N PHE A 269 26.84 -16.88 6.01
CA PHE A 269 25.94 -15.93 5.34
C PHE A 269 25.34 -16.63 4.13
N LYS A 270 24.02 -16.55 3.99
CA LYS A 270 23.33 -17.24 2.91
C LYS A 270 22.19 -16.40 2.34
N THR A 271 22.19 -16.24 1.01
CA THR A 271 21.09 -15.55 0.31
C THR A 271 20.68 -16.34 -0.94
N TRP A 272 19.51 -16.02 -1.48
CA TRP A 272 18.99 -16.64 -2.69
C TRP A 272 18.98 -15.61 -3.82
N ALA A 273 19.86 -15.80 -4.80
CA ALA A 273 20.01 -14.93 -5.97
C ALA A 273 20.36 -15.77 -7.21
N PRO A 274 19.41 -16.56 -7.73
CA PRO A 274 19.68 -17.65 -8.66
C PRO A 274 20.15 -17.20 -10.04
N ILE A 275 19.88 -15.96 -10.42
CA ILE A 275 20.27 -15.40 -11.71
C ILE A 275 21.46 -14.44 -11.62
N ALA A 276 21.96 -14.18 -10.41
CA ALA A 276 23.17 -13.39 -10.23
C ALA A 276 24.39 -14.09 -10.87
N SER A 277 25.24 -13.32 -11.53
CA SER A 277 26.50 -13.80 -12.08
C SER A 277 27.62 -13.91 -11.02
N ASN A 278 27.52 -13.14 -9.94
CA ASN A 278 28.40 -13.16 -8.79
C ASN A 278 27.69 -12.62 -7.54
N VAL A 279 28.04 -13.16 -6.39
CA VAL A 279 27.70 -12.61 -5.08
C VAL A 279 28.93 -12.62 -4.19
N SER A 280 29.19 -11.50 -3.53
CA SER A 280 30.27 -11.36 -2.55
C SER A 280 29.76 -10.75 -1.26
N LEU A 281 30.33 -11.16 -0.13
CA LEU A 281 30.06 -10.61 1.17
C LEU A 281 30.98 -9.43 1.44
N LEU A 282 30.43 -8.32 1.92
CA LEU A 282 31.15 -7.12 2.36
C LEU A 282 30.98 -6.96 3.87
N LEU A 283 32.10 -6.78 4.61
CA LEU A 283 32.09 -6.57 6.05
C LEU A 283 32.42 -5.13 6.42
N PHE A 284 31.77 -4.60 7.45
CA PHE A 284 31.95 -3.24 7.94
C PHE A 284 32.13 -3.21 9.46
N LYS A 285 32.93 -2.26 9.95
CA LYS A 285 33.28 -2.16 11.38
C LYS A 285 32.20 -1.51 12.21
N ASP A 286 31.56 -0.49 11.67
CA ASP A 286 30.58 0.34 12.37
C ASP A 286 29.53 0.92 11.39
N ALA A 287 28.52 1.58 11.92
CA ALA A 287 27.46 2.20 11.14
C ALA A 287 27.87 3.53 10.47
N GLU A 288 28.98 4.13 10.85
CA GLU A 288 29.49 5.39 10.29
C GLU A 288 30.22 5.20 8.97
N SER A 289 30.74 3.99 8.71
CA SER A 289 31.58 3.69 7.54
C SER A 289 30.97 2.66 6.60
N LEU A 290 29.64 2.68 6.38
CA LEU A 290 28.95 1.71 5.52
C LEU A 290 29.11 1.95 4.00
N SER A 291 29.85 2.98 3.60
CA SER A 291 30.17 3.27 2.20
C SER A 291 31.44 2.55 1.71
N GLU A 292 32.32 2.14 2.61
CA GLU A 292 33.59 1.49 2.29
C GLU A 292 33.76 0.23 3.13
N ALA A 293 33.83 -0.92 2.46
CA ALA A 293 34.02 -2.22 3.12
C ALA A 293 35.37 -2.27 3.83
N ALA A 294 35.41 -2.88 5.01
CA ALA A 294 36.61 -3.03 5.83
C ALA A 294 37.53 -4.16 5.34
N THR A 295 37.08 -4.95 4.41
CA THR A 295 37.86 -6.05 3.77
C THR A 295 37.66 -6.03 2.27
N ASP A 296 38.50 -6.72 1.54
CA ASP A 296 38.20 -7.10 0.16
C ASP A 296 36.90 -7.94 0.13
N PRO A 297 36.07 -7.85 -0.95
CA PRO A 297 34.88 -8.65 -1.09
C PRO A 297 35.16 -10.13 -0.93
N ILE A 298 34.45 -10.81 -0.03
CA ILE A 298 34.58 -12.25 0.22
C ILE A 298 33.68 -12.99 -0.76
N PRO A 299 34.19 -13.78 -1.71
CA PRO A 299 33.36 -14.48 -2.68
C PRO A 299 32.46 -15.51 -2.00
N MET A 300 31.23 -15.63 -2.53
CA MET A 300 30.28 -16.65 -2.11
C MET A 300 30.14 -17.74 -3.19
N GLU A 301 29.70 -18.91 -2.80
CA GLU A 301 29.53 -20.05 -3.69
C GLU A 301 28.04 -20.33 -3.92
N MET A 302 27.65 -20.49 -5.20
CA MET A 302 26.27 -20.81 -5.57
C MET A 302 26.07 -22.32 -5.71
N ASP A 303 25.02 -22.83 -5.06
CA ASP A 303 24.55 -24.20 -5.29
C ASP A 303 23.60 -24.31 -6.50
N LYS A 304 23.19 -25.54 -6.81
CA LYS A 304 22.28 -25.81 -7.96
C LYS A 304 20.86 -25.25 -7.83
N PHE A 305 20.48 -24.79 -6.65
CA PHE A 305 19.18 -24.21 -6.35
C PHE A 305 19.20 -22.67 -6.34
N GLY A 306 20.37 -22.06 -6.56
CA GLY A 306 20.56 -20.62 -6.60
C GLY A 306 20.83 -19.99 -5.22
N PHE A 307 21.16 -20.78 -4.21
CA PHE A 307 21.62 -20.27 -2.93
C PHE A 307 23.12 -19.98 -2.97
N TRP A 308 23.47 -18.75 -2.60
CA TRP A 308 24.83 -18.29 -2.42
C TRP A 308 25.22 -18.38 -0.95
N THR A 309 26.38 -18.93 -0.65
CA THR A 309 26.84 -19.17 0.73
C THR A 309 28.28 -18.73 0.90
N ALA A 310 28.58 -17.97 1.96
CA ALA A 310 29.89 -17.79 2.54
C ALA A 310 29.88 -18.47 3.92
N SER A 311 30.68 -19.52 4.08
CA SER A 311 30.70 -20.34 5.29
C SER A 311 31.89 -20.02 6.16
N ASP A 312 31.71 -20.10 7.49
CA ASP A 312 32.78 -20.02 8.50
C ASP A 312 33.67 -18.76 8.39
N VAL A 313 33.01 -17.61 8.06
CA VAL A 313 33.73 -16.34 7.89
C VAL A 313 34.08 -15.75 9.25
N PRO A 314 35.36 -15.37 9.52
CA PRO A 314 35.73 -14.68 10.74
C PRO A 314 35.07 -13.30 10.82
N ILE A 315 34.34 -13.02 11.90
CA ILE A 315 33.55 -11.76 12.08
C ILE A 315 34.09 -10.89 13.21
N SER A 316 35.19 -11.28 13.87
CA SER A 316 35.77 -10.50 14.97
C SER A 316 36.15 -9.09 14.51
N GLY A 317 35.59 -8.06 15.12
CA GLY A 317 35.83 -6.65 14.79
C GLY A 317 34.93 -6.06 13.69
N TYR A 318 33.98 -6.82 13.18
CA TYR A 318 32.96 -6.35 12.25
C TYR A 318 31.56 -6.39 12.90
N LYS A 319 30.76 -5.36 12.61
CA LYS A 319 29.41 -5.23 13.16
C LYS A 319 28.32 -5.27 12.10
N TYR A 320 28.65 -5.01 10.83
CA TYR A 320 27.68 -4.94 9.75
C TYR A 320 28.19 -5.68 8.52
N TYR A 321 27.26 -6.08 7.65
CA TYR A 321 27.55 -6.68 6.36
C TYR A 321 26.54 -6.24 5.30
N LYS A 322 26.96 -6.36 4.03
CA LYS A 322 26.12 -6.26 2.83
C LYS A 322 26.46 -7.40 1.89
N TYR A 323 25.57 -7.67 0.98
CA TYR A 323 25.89 -8.47 -0.21
C TYR A 323 26.17 -7.53 -1.38
N ARG A 324 27.27 -7.78 -2.10
CA ARG A 324 27.47 -7.24 -3.44
C ARG A 324 26.94 -8.27 -4.40
N ILE A 325 25.82 -7.96 -5.06
CA ILE A 325 25.16 -8.83 -6.02
C ILE A 325 25.35 -8.25 -7.41
N THR A 326 25.92 -9.07 -8.31
CA THR A 326 26.14 -8.70 -9.71
C THR A 326 25.04 -9.30 -10.56
N ASN A 327 24.13 -8.45 -11.02
CA ASN A 327 23.10 -8.80 -11.99
C ASN A 327 23.34 -7.98 -13.27
N ASN A 328 23.39 -8.64 -14.43
CA ASN A 328 23.60 -7.98 -15.72
C ASN A 328 24.85 -7.08 -15.77
N ASP A 329 25.96 -7.57 -15.19
CA ASP A 329 27.25 -6.85 -15.01
C ASP A 329 27.16 -5.55 -14.19
N ILE A 330 26.09 -5.35 -13.44
CA ILE A 330 25.91 -4.21 -12.53
C ILE A 330 26.00 -4.70 -11.10
N ASP A 331 26.96 -4.17 -10.35
CA ASP A 331 27.12 -4.44 -8.93
C ASP A 331 26.16 -3.57 -8.10
N LYS A 332 25.49 -4.19 -7.15
CA LYS A 332 24.68 -3.52 -6.14
C LYS A 332 25.04 -4.01 -4.75
N ASP A 333 25.39 -3.07 -3.87
CA ASP A 333 25.68 -3.35 -2.46
C ASP A 333 24.39 -3.16 -1.66
N ILE A 334 23.79 -4.24 -1.17
CA ILE A 334 22.48 -4.25 -0.52
C ILE A 334 22.54 -4.90 0.86
N SER A 335 21.65 -4.48 1.76
CA SER A 335 21.39 -5.23 2.98
C SER A 335 20.70 -6.56 2.66
N ASP A 336 20.83 -7.50 3.57
CA ASP A 336 20.25 -8.83 3.40
C ASP A 336 18.74 -8.82 3.67
N ILE A 337 17.95 -9.09 2.66
CA ILE A 337 16.48 -9.11 2.78
C ILE A 337 15.96 -10.20 3.75
N TRP A 338 16.76 -11.23 4.01
CA TRP A 338 16.40 -12.34 4.92
C TRP A 338 16.78 -12.07 6.37
N HIS A 339 17.57 -11.02 6.63
CA HIS A 339 17.98 -10.66 7.99
C HIS A 339 16.95 -9.77 8.66
N THR A 340 16.97 -9.77 10.01
CA THR A 340 15.92 -9.15 10.84
C THR A 340 16.43 -7.98 11.68
N VAL A 341 17.71 -7.67 11.62
CA VAL A 341 18.35 -6.57 12.33
C VAL A 341 19.25 -5.80 11.35
N ALA A 342 18.91 -4.54 11.09
CA ALA A 342 19.64 -3.69 10.16
C ALA A 342 19.97 -2.33 10.76
N SER A 343 20.99 -1.68 10.21
CA SER A 343 21.30 -0.28 10.53
C SER A 343 20.16 0.66 10.15
N GLY A 344 20.16 1.88 10.62
CA GLY A 344 19.20 2.90 10.19
C GLY A 344 19.07 2.96 8.66
N ASP A 345 17.83 3.19 8.18
CA ASP A 345 17.45 3.19 6.76
C ASP A 345 17.78 1.88 6.03
N SER A 346 17.91 0.76 6.73
CA SER A 346 18.28 -0.57 6.22
C SER A 346 19.50 -0.56 5.29
N VAL A 347 20.49 0.30 5.55
CA VAL A 347 21.67 0.44 4.69
C VAL A 347 22.56 -0.79 4.72
N ALA A 348 22.66 -1.46 5.88
CA ALA A 348 23.41 -2.70 6.06
C ALA A 348 22.79 -3.57 7.13
N SER A 349 22.91 -4.88 7.00
CA SER A 349 22.49 -5.84 8.01
C SER A 349 23.49 -5.88 9.16
N GLN A 350 23.02 -5.98 10.40
CA GLN A 350 23.88 -6.05 11.58
C GLN A 350 24.29 -7.49 11.89
N ILE A 351 25.55 -7.70 12.28
CA ILE A 351 26.07 -9.04 12.60
C ILE A 351 25.69 -9.44 14.04
N ILE A 352 24.39 -9.56 14.28
CA ILE A 352 23.79 -10.11 15.50
C ILE A 352 22.53 -10.89 15.12
N THR A 353 22.06 -11.73 16.00
CA THR A 353 20.75 -12.38 15.83
C THR A 353 19.66 -11.58 16.55
N ILE A 354 18.43 -11.85 16.20
CA ILE A 354 17.26 -11.25 16.85
C ILE A 354 17.16 -11.63 18.36
N ASP A 355 17.83 -12.71 18.76
CA ASP A 355 17.87 -13.22 20.15
C ASP A 355 19.02 -12.65 20.98
N ASP A 356 19.83 -11.75 20.42
CA ASP A 356 20.91 -11.09 21.15
C ASP A 356 20.35 -10.27 22.33
N GLU A 357 21.08 -10.24 23.45
CA GLU A 357 20.67 -9.48 24.64
C GLU A 357 20.51 -7.98 24.37
N ALA A 358 21.23 -7.44 23.39
CA ALA A 358 21.10 -6.03 22.99
C ALA A 358 19.71 -5.69 22.40
N THR A 359 19.00 -6.69 21.86
CA THR A 359 17.67 -6.53 21.28
C THR A 359 16.53 -6.69 22.29
N LYS A 360 16.85 -7.09 23.53
CA LYS A 360 15.83 -7.45 24.55
C LYS A 360 15.60 -6.29 25.53
N PRO A 361 14.37 -5.81 25.70
CA PRO A 361 14.03 -4.95 26.82
C PRO A 361 14.00 -5.72 28.14
N SER A 362 14.05 -5.01 29.25
CA SER A 362 13.97 -5.63 30.57
C SER A 362 12.66 -6.44 30.73
N GLY A 363 12.78 -7.70 31.17
CA GLY A 363 11.65 -8.59 31.34
C GLY A 363 11.05 -9.09 30.03
N TRP A 364 11.78 -9.02 28.92
CA TRP A 364 11.41 -9.69 27.69
C TRP A 364 11.62 -11.20 27.82
N GLU A 365 10.59 -11.94 27.56
CA GLU A 365 10.64 -13.41 27.59
C GLU A 365 10.46 -13.94 26.16
N GLU A 366 11.24 -14.96 25.80
CA GLU A 366 11.17 -15.61 24.48
C GLU A 366 9.82 -16.32 24.28
N THR A 367 9.23 -16.79 25.39
CA THR A 367 7.87 -17.36 25.36
C THR A 367 6.93 -16.44 26.11
N TYR A 368 5.86 -16.02 25.48
CA TYR A 368 4.84 -15.18 26.10
C TYR A 368 3.46 -15.84 25.98
N THR A 369 2.55 -15.39 26.80
CA THR A 369 1.14 -15.77 26.69
C THR A 369 0.39 -14.61 26.07
N ASN A 370 -0.35 -14.88 24.97
CA ASN A 370 -1.20 -13.89 24.32
C ASN A 370 -2.14 -13.25 25.37
N PRO A 371 -2.10 -11.94 25.58
CA PRO A 371 -2.87 -11.26 26.63
C PRO A 371 -4.38 -11.34 26.40
N TRP A 372 -4.81 -11.62 25.17
CA TRP A 372 -6.21 -11.78 24.85
C TRP A 372 -6.70 -13.17 25.23
N ASN A 373 -7.76 -13.21 26.01
CA ASN A 373 -8.35 -14.45 26.50
C ASN A 373 -9.63 -14.88 25.73
N GLY A 374 -10.03 -14.15 24.69
CA GLY A 374 -11.15 -14.51 23.82
C GLY A 374 -10.84 -15.78 23.00
N SER A 375 -11.86 -16.35 22.41
CA SER A 375 -11.78 -17.59 21.64
C SER A 375 -12.24 -17.45 20.18
N ASP A 376 -12.84 -16.33 19.84
CA ASP A 376 -13.39 -16.04 18.51
C ASP A 376 -13.19 -14.55 18.20
N TYR A 377 -12.95 -14.21 16.95
CA TYR A 377 -12.74 -12.81 16.50
C TYR A 377 -13.87 -11.88 16.96
N THR A 378 -15.10 -12.40 17.09
CA THR A 378 -16.25 -11.63 17.60
C THR A 378 -16.12 -11.17 19.05
N ASP A 379 -15.22 -11.77 19.82
CA ASP A 379 -14.91 -11.34 21.20
C ASP A 379 -13.93 -10.16 21.21
N ALA A 380 -13.33 -9.81 20.07
CA ALA A 380 -12.39 -8.71 19.94
C ALA A 380 -13.11 -7.37 19.70
N VAL A 381 -12.51 -6.33 20.23
CA VAL A 381 -12.77 -4.92 19.89
C VAL A 381 -11.43 -4.32 19.47
N ILE A 382 -11.29 -4.03 18.17
CA ILE A 382 -10.05 -3.59 17.56
C ILE A 382 -10.03 -2.07 17.49
N TYR A 383 -8.90 -1.47 17.88
CA TYR A 383 -8.66 -0.04 17.93
C TYR A 383 -7.48 0.31 17.02
N GLU A 384 -7.76 0.95 15.88
CA GLU A 384 -6.70 1.35 14.96
C GLU A 384 -5.99 2.60 15.46
N MET A 385 -4.66 2.61 15.32
CA MET A 385 -3.84 3.73 15.74
C MET A 385 -2.59 3.91 14.88
N HIS A 386 -2.12 5.16 14.80
CA HIS A 386 -0.81 5.51 14.26
C HIS A 386 0.10 5.98 15.40
N ILE A 387 1.36 5.53 15.41
CA ILE A 387 2.31 5.83 16.50
C ILE A 387 2.45 7.33 16.70
N ARG A 388 2.71 8.10 15.63
CA ARG A 388 2.95 9.55 15.73
C ARG A 388 1.72 10.33 16.19
N ASP A 389 0.52 9.93 15.74
CA ASP A 389 -0.73 10.59 16.12
C ASP A 389 -0.96 10.53 17.63
N TRP A 390 -0.73 9.34 18.19
CA TRP A 390 -0.91 9.07 19.61
C TRP A 390 0.27 9.54 20.46
N SER A 391 1.52 9.46 19.96
CA SER A 391 2.68 10.03 20.68
C SER A 391 2.45 11.50 21.00
N ARG A 392 1.89 12.29 20.07
CA ARG A 392 1.62 13.71 20.26
C ARG A 392 0.51 14.00 21.28
N ALA A 393 -0.35 13.04 21.57
CA ALA A 393 -1.33 13.19 22.64
C ALA A 393 -0.69 13.20 24.03
N PHE A 394 0.51 12.64 24.18
CA PHE A 394 1.21 12.48 25.45
C PHE A 394 2.51 13.26 25.51
N VAL A 395 3.22 13.40 24.40
CA VAL A 395 4.52 14.08 24.31
C VAL A 395 4.40 15.23 23.32
N LYS A 396 4.46 16.46 23.85
CA LYS A 396 4.37 17.66 23.01
C LYS A 396 5.50 17.67 21.97
N ASP A 397 5.13 17.97 20.72
CA ASP A 397 6.05 18.08 19.58
C ASP A 397 6.80 16.77 19.23
N SER A 398 6.34 15.61 19.71
CA SER A 398 6.86 14.32 19.31
C SER A 398 6.81 14.13 17.78
N THR A 399 7.84 13.49 17.24
CA THR A 399 7.85 13.03 15.84
C THR A 399 7.35 11.58 15.70
N GLY A 400 6.80 11.00 16.78
CA GLY A 400 6.30 9.63 16.83
C GLY A 400 7.43 8.65 17.20
N LYS A 401 7.42 8.13 18.43
CA LYS A 401 8.43 7.17 18.89
C LYS A 401 7.77 5.95 19.55
N PHE A 402 8.36 4.77 19.36
CA PHE A 402 7.96 3.58 20.09
C PHE A 402 7.99 3.82 21.61
N LYS A 403 9.02 4.51 22.05
CA LYS A 403 9.19 4.85 23.46
C LYS A 403 8.10 5.77 23.99
N ASP A 404 7.63 6.75 23.23
CA ASP A 404 6.54 7.64 23.68
C ASP A 404 5.28 6.85 24.00
N ILE A 405 4.97 5.86 23.19
CA ILE A 405 3.81 4.98 23.38
C ILE A 405 4.04 4.05 24.58
N ALA A 406 5.24 3.47 24.69
CA ALA A 406 5.60 2.62 25.85
C ALA A 406 5.49 3.39 27.17
N ASP A 407 6.01 4.62 27.21
CA ASP A 407 5.93 5.48 28.40
C ASP A 407 4.47 5.89 28.71
N ALA A 408 3.66 6.16 27.69
CA ALA A 408 2.24 6.51 27.86
C ALA A 408 1.40 5.32 28.35
N LEU A 409 1.78 4.09 28.00
CA LEU A 409 1.18 2.86 28.53
C LEU A 409 1.64 2.58 29.96
N GLY A 410 2.87 2.97 30.30
CA GLY A 410 3.49 2.85 31.61
C GLY A 410 3.88 1.43 31.99
N VAL A 411 4.77 1.31 32.98
CA VAL A 411 5.14 0.01 33.54
C VAL A 411 3.88 -0.66 34.12
N ASP A 412 3.71 -1.94 33.88
CA ASP A 412 2.56 -2.75 34.32
C ASP A 412 1.19 -2.27 33.76
N GLY A 413 1.20 -1.54 32.66
CA GLY A 413 -0.02 -1.03 32.05
C GLY A 413 -0.82 -0.07 32.93
N SER A 414 -0.14 0.77 33.69
CA SER A 414 -0.74 1.76 34.61
C SER A 414 -0.78 3.19 34.04
N GLY A 415 -0.24 3.41 32.84
CA GLY A 415 -0.19 4.71 32.22
C GLY A 415 -1.53 5.22 31.69
N ASP A 416 -1.58 6.47 31.28
CA ASP A 416 -2.86 7.09 30.89
C ASP A 416 -3.42 6.54 29.58
N PHE A 417 -2.56 6.10 28.67
CA PHE A 417 -3.02 5.45 27.45
C PHE A 417 -3.59 4.04 27.74
N ALA A 418 -2.92 3.27 28.59
CA ALA A 418 -3.44 1.97 29.02
C ALA A 418 -4.79 2.11 29.75
N LYS A 419 -4.94 3.13 30.62
CA LYS A 419 -6.22 3.44 31.27
C LYS A 419 -7.30 3.78 30.26
N HIS A 420 -6.98 4.58 29.22
CA HIS A 420 -7.92 4.93 28.18
C HIS A 420 -8.43 3.69 27.43
N LEU A 421 -7.55 2.83 26.95
CA LEU A 421 -7.90 1.62 26.21
C LEU A 421 -8.71 0.62 27.09
N LYS A 422 -8.28 0.41 28.33
CA LYS A 422 -8.99 -0.44 29.29
C LYS A 422 -10.35 0.11 29.66
N ASP A 423 -10.46 1.41 29.90
CA ASP A 423 -11.72 2.07 30.25
C ASP A 423 -12.74 1.97 29.11
N LEU A 424 -12.28 2.12 27.87
CA LEU A 424 -13.11 1.96 26.69
C LEU A 424 -13.48 0.47 26.43
N GLY A 425 -12.69 -0.48 26.93
CA GLY A 425 -12.91 -1.91 26.78
C GLY A 425 -12.24 -2.52 25.56
N ILE A 426 -11.21 -1.88 25.03
CA ILE A 426 -10.41 -2.34 23.88
C ILE A 426 -9.67 -3.64 24.23
N THR A 427 -9.57 -4.54 23.27
CA THR A 427 -8.87 -5.82 23.41
C THR A 427 -7.63 -5.90 22.54
N HIS A 428 -7.66 -5.26 21.38
CA HIS A 428 -6.57 -5.24 20.42
C HIS A 428 -6.32 -3.81 19.92
N VAL A 429 -5.07 -3.44 19.76
CA VAL A 429 -4.70 -2.31 18.93
C VAL A 429 -4.27 -2.83 17.55
N GLN A 430 -4.67 -2.16 16.47
CA GLN A 430 -4.08 -2.31 15.15
C GLN A 430 -3.19 -1.10 14.90
N ILE A 431 -1.90 -1.31 14.77
CA ILE A 431 -0.93 -0.24 14.56
C ILE A 431 -0.59 -0.16 13.08
N LEU A 432 -0.69 1.05 12.48
CA LEU A 432 -0.30 1.34 11.11
C LEU A 432 1.16 0.91 10.87
N PRO A 433 1.65 0.78 9.62
CA PRO A 433 2.91 0.10 9.32
C PRO A 433 4.08 0.48 10.23
N MET A 434 4.75 -0.51 10.78
CA MET A 434 5.86 -0.37 11.73
C MET A 434 7.18 -0.96 11.22
N PHE A 435 7.18 -1.62 10.06
CA PHE A 435 8.41 -2.03 9.40
C PHE A 435 8.98 -0.89 8.56
N ASP A 436 10.26 -1.03 8.17
CA ASP A 436 11.02 -0.01 7.48
C ASP A 436 10.40 0.39 6.13
N TYR A 437 10.20 1.68 5.93
CA TYR A 437 9.63 2.27 4.72
C TYR A 437 10.56 3.35 4.13
N ALA A 438 10.32 3.78 2.89
CA ALA A 438 11.34 4.44 2.08
C ALA A 438 11.79 5.82 2.56
N GLU A 439 11.02 6.52 3.39
CA GLU A 439 11.43 7.81 3.95
C GLU A 439 12.54 7.61 4.96
N THR A 440 13.65 8.33 4.78
CA THR A 440 14.82 8.15 5.63
C THR A 440 14.57 8.63 7.09
N ASN A 441 15.34 8.09 8.04
CA ASN A 441 15.30 8.49 9.45
C ASN A 441 15.53 10.01 9.66
N ALA A 442 16.19 10.66 8.72
CA ALA A 442 16.40 12.11 8.74
C ALA A 442 15.16 12.91 8.32
N ASP A 443 14.23 12.31 7.58
CA ASP A 443 12.99 12.97 7.18
C ASP A 443 12.05 13.12 8.38
N LYS A 444 11.60 14.33 8.65
CA LYS A 444 10.70 14.69 9.76
C LYS A 444 9.26 14.89 9.30
N ASN A 445 8.98 14.76 8.01
CA ASN A 445 7.64 14.89 7.48
C ASN A 445 6.74 13.77 8.01
N TYR A 446 5.46 14.06 8.10
CA TYR A 446 4.48 13.04 8.48
C TYR A 446 4.27 12.03 7.33
N ASN A 447 4.16 10.75 7.67
CA ASN A 447 3.79 9.69 6.72
C ASN A 447 3.14 8.53 7.48
N TRP A 448 2.16 7.86 6.87
CA TRP A 448 1.52 6.67 7.46
C TRP A 448 2.38 5.41 7.36
N GLY A 449 3.36 5.36 6.44
CA GLY A 449 4.26 4.23 6.28
C GLY A 449 3.83 3.16 5.25
N TYR A 450 2.83 3.43 4.41
CA TYR A 450 2.42 2.51 3.32
C TYR A 450 3.35 2.61 2.11
N ASN A 451 4.65 2.52 2.36
CA ASN A 451 5.72 2.71 1.39
C ASN A 451 6.90 1.79 1.71
N PRO A 452 6.68 0.46 1.81
CA PRO A 452 7.64 -0.48 2.40
C PRO A 452 8.95 -0.59 1.63
N TYR A 453 10.05 -0.63 2.37
CA TYR A 453 11.40 -0.82 1.85
C TYR A 453 12.02 -2.13 2.32
N HIS A 454 11.97 -2.44 3.64
CA HIS A 454 12.48 -3.69 4.21
C HIS A 454 11.46 -4.31 5.16
N TYR A 455 10.82 -5.42 4.78
CA TYR A 455 9.70 -6.01 5.53
C TYR A 455 10.07 -6.63 6.88
N ASN A 456 11.36 -6.88 7.19
CA ASN A 456 11.77 -7.66 8.36
C ASN A 456 12.41 -6.83 9.48
N VAL A 457 12.51 -5.52 9.31
CA VAL A 457 13.15 -4.64 10.32
C VAL A 457 12.19 -3.53 10.76
N PRO A 458 12.28 -3.07 12.02
CA PRO A 458 11.47 -1.97 12.52
C PRO A 458 11.78 -0.65 11.80
N GLU A 459 10.77 0.21 11.66
CA GLU A 459 10.89 1.56 11.13
C GLU A 459 11.79 2.44 12.01
N GLY A 460 12.90 2.90 11.47
CA GLY A 460 13.90 3.67 12.18
C GLY A 460 13.44 5.07 12.60
N ARG A 461 12.45 5.65 11.90
CA ARG A 461 11.87 6.97 12.27
C ARG A 461 11.12 6.93 13.60
N TYR A 462 10.64 5.74 14.01
CA TYR A 462 9.99 5.53 15.30
C TYR A 462 10.97 5.23 16.45
N VAL A 463 12.27 5.16 16.17
CA VAL A 463 13.33 4.96 17.15
C VAL A 463 13.86 6.32 17.64
N GLU A 464 14.29 6.42 18.90
CA GLU A 464 15.00 7.61 19.38
C GLU A 464 16.28 7.82 18.57
N TYR A 465 16.49 9.04 18.07
CA TYR A 465 17.45 9.32 17.01
C TYR A 465 18.93 9.05 17.39
N GLU A 466 19.30 9.19 18.65
CA GLU A 466 20.68 8.93 19.09
C GLU A 466 21.12 7.50 18.82
N ASN A 467 20.16 6.57 18.82
CA ASN A 467 20.38 5.14 18.67
C ASN A 467 19.87 4.58 17.32
N ALA A 468 19.26 5.39 16.46
CA ALA A 468 18.65 4.93 15.21
C ALA A 468 19.65 4.32 14.20
N LYS A 469 20.96 4.44 14.43
CA LYS A 469 21.99 3.79 13.62
C LYS A 469 22.23 2.34 13.99
N ASP A 470 21.92 1.94 15.21
CA ASP A 470 22.08 0.56 15.68
C ASP A 470 20.75 -0.18 15.59
N GLY A 471 20.72 -1.22 14.77
CA GLY A 471 19.49 -2.01 14.55
C GLY A 471 18.98 -2.70 15.81
N SER A 472 19.85 -3.08 16.73
CA SER A 472 19.45 -3.69 18.00
C SER A 472 18.59 -2.74 18.85
N ASP A 473 18.89 -1.43 18.84
CA ASP A 473 18.08 -0.43 19.55
C ASP A 473 16.69 -0.28 18.94
N ALA A 474 16.56 -0.36 17.61
CA ALA A 474 15.27 -0.33 16.94
C ALA A 474 14.41 -1.54 17.34
N VAL A 475 14.99 -2.72 17.33
CA VAL A 475 14.33 -3.96 17.78
C VAL A 475 13.88 -3.83 19.24
N LYS A 476 14.78 -3.39 20.11
CA LYS A 476 14.52 -3.25 21.55
C LYS A 476 13.39 -2.27 21.85
N GLN A 477 13.39 -1.07 21.25
CA GLN A 477 12.36 -0.05 21.47
C GLN A 477 10.99 -0.49 20.96
N MET A 478 10.92 -1.18 19.81
CA MET A 478 9.66 -1.73 19.31
C MET A 478 9.15 -2.83 20.25
N ARG A 479 10.02 -3.72 20.74
CA ARG A 479 9.67 -4.75 21.73
C ARG A 479 9.20 -4.14 23.05
N GLU A 480 9.82 -3.04 23.52
CA GLU A 480 9.37 -2.30 24.71
C GLU A 480 7.93 -1.81 24.56
N MET A 481 7.59 -1.23 23.42
CA MET A 481 6.23 -0.77 23.13
C MET A 481 5.24 -1.95 23.13
N ILE A 482 5.54 -3.03 22.41
CA ILE A 482 4.66 -4.20 22.31
C ILE A 482 4.47 -4.83 23.70
N LYS A 483 5.55 -4.98 24.47
CA LYS A 483 5.48 -5.48 25.84
C LYS A 483 4.57 -4.61 26.72
N ALA A 484 4.67 -3.28 26.61
CA ALA A 484 3.84 -2.37 27.39
C ALA A 484 2.32 -2.53 27.07
N PHE A 485 1.96 -2.79 25.81
CA PHE A 485 0.58 -3.14 25.45
C PHE A 485 0.17 -4.47 26.10
N HIS A 486 1.03 -5.49 26.04
CA HIS A 486 0.75 -6.80 26.64
C HIS A 486 0.61 -6.72 28.15
N ASP A 487 1.47 -5.98 28.83
CA ASP A 487 1.37 -5.72 30.27
C ASP A 487 0.06 -4.99 30.63
N ALA A 488 -0.46 -4.19 29.71
CA ALA A 488 -1.78 -3.58 29.83
C ALA A 488 -2.95 -4.56 29.54
N GLY A 489 -2.68 -5.79 29.11
CA GLY A 489 -3.70 -6.77 28.72
C GLY A 489 -4.29 -6.51 27.33
N ILE A 490 -3.59 -5.79 26.47
CA ILE A 490 -4.00 -5.40 25.12
C ILE A 490 -3.14 -6.17 24.11
N ALA A 491 -3.76 -6.90 23.20
CA ALA A 491 -3.09 -7.56 22.10
C ALA A 491 -2.71 -6.56 20.97
N VAL A 492 -1.66 -6.87 20.22
CA VAL A 492 -1.15 -6.00 19.15
C VAL A 492 -1.29 -6.67 17.81
N ASN A 493 -2.06 -6.05 16.90
CA ASN A 493 -2.12 -6.41 15.50
C ASN A 493 -1.28 -5.42 14.69
N MET A 494 -0.52 -5.91 13.74
CA MET A 494 0.34 -5.12 12.86
C MET A 494 -0.31 -4.95 11.50
N ASP A 495 -0.31 -3.72 10.99
CA ASP A 495 -0.69 -3.44 9.61
C ASP A 495 0.48 -3.78 8.69
N VAL A 496 0.26 -4.63 7.69
CA VAL A 496 1.30 -5.13 6.79
C VAL A 496 0.98 -4.86 5.33
N VAL A 497 2.01 -4.45 4.57
CA VAL A 497 1.89 -3.95 3.20
C VAL A 497 2.69 -4.86 2.26
N TYR A 498 2.36 -6.16 2.20
CA TYR A 498 3.06 -7.10 1.31
C TYR A 498 2.57 -7.05 -0.13
N ASN A 499 1.66 -6.15 -0.46
CA ASN A 499 1.10 -6.01 -1.81
C ASN A 499 2.03 -5.26 -2.77
N HIS A 500 2.90 -4.34 -2.27
CA HIS A 500 3.85 -3.58 -3.06
C HIS A 500 5.10 -3.20 -2.25
N THR A 501 6.10 -2.65 -2.92
CA THR A 501 7.27 -2.00 -2.33
C THR A 501 7.34 -0.55 -2.79
N SER A 502 8.13 0.27 -2.10
CA SER A 502 8.31 1.70 -2.38
C SER A 502 8.84 1.98 -3.80
N GLY A 503 9.52 1.03 -4.41
CA GLY A 503 10.06 1.14 -5.77
C GLY A 503 10.35 -0.22 -6.38
N THR A 504 10.83 -0.21 -7.61
CA THR A 504 11.30 -1.38 -8.37
C THR A 504 12.70 -1.12 -8.90
N GLY A 505 13.34 -2.11 -9.50
CA GLY A 505 14.70 -1.99 -10.02
C GLY A 505 15.70 -1.59 -8.95
N SER A 506 16.46 -0.52 -9.17
CA SER A 506 17.46 -0.02 -8.21
C SER A 506 16.84 0.64 -6.95
N GLY A 507 15.54 0.86 -6.94
CA GLY A 507 14.79 1.35 -5.78
C GLY A 507 14.24 0.26 -4.87
N SER A 508 14.53 -1.01 -5.14
CA SER A 508 14.02 -2.15 -4.39
C SER A 508 15.15 -3.13 -4.01
N LEU A 509 15.27 -3.45 -2.73
CA LEU A 509 16.18 -4.50 -2.25
C LEU A 509 15.88 -5.85 -2.93
N TYR A 510 14.62 -6.11 -3.20
CA TYR A 510 14.13 -7.39 -3.76
C TYR A 510 14.50 -7.52 -5.23
N ASP A 511 14.32 -6.47 -6.04
CA ASP A 511 14.73 -6.44 -7.44
C ASP A 511 16.25 -6.42 -7.59
N MET A 512 16.96 -5.76 -6.69
CA MET A 512 18.43 -5.79 -6.68
C MET A 512 18.96 -7.18 -6.31
N THR A 513 18.20 -7.96 -5.53
CA THR A 513 18.55 -9.34 -5.17
C THR A 513 18.23 -10.31 -6.31
N VAL A 514 16.98 -10.33 -6.78
CA VAL A 514 16.54 -11.19 -7.89
C VAL A 514 15.64 -10.38 -8.83
N PRO A 515 16.23 -9.77 -9.86
CA PRO A 515 15.51 -8.92 -10.79
C PRO A 515 14.21 -9.54 -11.29
N GLU A 516 13.13 -8.74 -11.23
CA GLU A 516 11.80 -9.06 -11.72
C GLU A 516 11.07 -10.22 -11.00
N TYR A 517 11.73 -11.02 -10.18
CA TYR A 517 11.14 -12.22 -9.58
C TYR A 517 10.11 -11.92 -8.48
N PHE A 518 10.33 -10.87 -7.69
CA PHE A 518 9.44 -10.52 -6.58
C PHE A 518 8.15 -9.83 -7.03
N TYR A 519 8.01 -9.51 -8.32
CA TYR A 519 6.90 -8.70 -8.83
C TYR A 519 6.12 -9.42 -9.91
N ARG A 520 4.84 -9.02 -10.05
CA ARG A 520 4.00 -9.42 -11.17
C ARG A 520 4.14 -8.44 -12.32
N PHE A 521 3.95 -8.96 -13.52
CA PHE A 521 3.96 -8.20 -14.76
C PHE A 521 2.62 -8.31 -15.46
N ASP A 522 2.24 -7.25 -16.16
CA ASP A 522 1.08 -7.24 -17.02
C ASP A 522 1.35 -7.98 -18.36
N SER A 523 0.35 -8.04 -19.21
CA SER A 523 0.46 -8.71 -20.51
C SER A 523 1.41 -8.00 -21.49
N GLN A 524 1.82 -6.77 -21.20
CA GLN A 524 2.76 -5.98 -22.00
C GLN A 524 4.20 -6.12 -21.47
N GLY A 525 4.44 -6.81 -20.35
CA GLY A 525 5.74 -6.96 -19.72
C GLY A 525 6.16 -5.76 -18.88
N SER A 526 5.23 -4.92 -18.47
CA SER A 526 5.45 -3.86 -17.48
C SER A 526 5.09 -4.36 -16.07
N TYR A 527 5.69 -3.76 -15.03
CA TYR A 527 5.27 -4.06 -13.66
C TYR A 527 3.76 -3.86 -13.50
N SER A 528 3.07 -4.89 -13.02
CA SER A 528 1.64 -4.78 -12.72
C SER A 528 1.41 -3.76 -11.59
N ASN A 529 0.33 -2.99 -11.69
CA ASN A 529 -0.01 -1.94 -10.73
C ASN A 529 -1.30 -2.26 -9.96
N GLY A 530 -1.45 -3.47 -9.49
CA GLY A 530 -2.60 -3.87 -8.68
C GLY A 530 -2.69 -3.15 -7.34
N SER A 531 -1.58 -2.69 -6.81
CA SER A 531 -1.55 -1.85 -5.60
C SER A 531 -2.01 -0.41 -5.84
N GLY A 532 -1.95 0.10 -7.08
CA GLY A 532 -2.08 1.53 -7.37
C GLY A 532 -0.82 2.36 -7.05
N CYS A 533 0.25 1.72 -6.53
CA CYS A 533 1.50 2.35 -6.09
C CYS A 533 2.69 2.06 -7.03
N GLY A 534 2.44 1.59 -8.25
CA GLY A 534 3.45 1.40 -9.29
C GLY A 534 4.00 -0.01 -9.42
N ASN A 535 3.71 -0.91 -8.51
CA ASN A 535 4.12 -2.32 -8.58
C ASN A 535 3.17 -3.24 -7.81
N GLU A 536 3.33 -4.55 -7.98
CA GLU A 536 2.53 -5.58 -7.32
C GLU A 536 3.44 -6.79 -7.01
N VAL A 537 3.55 -7.15 -5.73
CA VAL A 537 4.39 -8.27 -5.27
C VAL A 537 3.78 -9.61 -5.68
N ALA A 538 4.60 -10.50 -6.25
CA ALA A 538 4.21 -11.81 -6.76
C ALA A 538 4.15 -12.87 -5.64
N THR A 539 3.19 -12.74 -4.73
CA THR A 539 3.04 -13.62 -3.56
C THR A 539 2.66 -15.08 -3.90
N ASN A 540 2.42 -15.38 -5.18
CA ASN A 540 2.26 -16.73 -5.72
C ASN A 540 3.60 -17.42 -6.06
N HIS A 541 4.71 -16.69 -6.21
CA HIS A 541 6.01 -17.30 -6.45
C HIS A 541 6.51 -17.98 -5.18
N ALA A 542 7.09 -19.18 -5.32
CA ALA A 542 7.41 -20.05 -4.20
C ALA A 542 8.32 -19.38 -3.15
N MET A 543 9.41 -18.74 -3.59
CA MET A 543 10.35 -18.09 -2.67
C MET A 543 9.81 -16.74 -2.15
N VAL A 544 8.93 -16.04 -2.88
CA VAL A 544 8.24 -14.84 -2.39
C VAL A 544 7.21 -15.21 -1.32
N LYS A 545 6.38 -16.23 -1.57
CA LYS A 545 5.45 -16.75 -0.57
C LYS A 545 6.17 -17.19 0.70
N LYS A 546 7.28 -17.95 0.54
CA LYS A 546 8.11 -18.34 1.68
C LYS A 546 8.63 -17.13 2.44
N TYR A 547 9.13 -16.12 1.73
CA TYR A 547 9.64 -14.89 2.34
C TYR A 547 8.55 -14.20 3.18
N VAL A 548 7.36 -14.02 2.62
CA VAL A 548 6.23 -13.38 3.33
C VAL A 548 5.82 -14.19 4.57
N ILE A 549 5.72 -15.51 4.44
CA ILE A 549 5.36 -16.38 5.58
C ILE A 549 6.43 -16.32 6.69
N GLU A 550 7.70 -16.38 6.35
CA GLU A 550 8.79 -16.31 7.34
C GLU A 550 8.87 -14.91 7.99
N SER A 551 8.64 -13.86 7.20
CA SER A 551 8.52 -12.49 7.73
C SER A 551 7.38 -12.37 8.76
N LEU A 552 6.20 -12.89 8.45
CA LEU A 552 5.07 -12.90 9.39
C LEU A 552 5.36 -13.75 10.63
N LYS A 553 5.98 -14.92 10.47
CA LYS A 553 6.41 -15.76 11.60
C LYS A 553 7.43 -15.05 12.50
N HIS A 554 8.35 -14.29 11.90
CA HIS A 554 9.29 -13.45 12.62
C HIS A 554 8.53 -12.42 13.49
N TRP A 555 7.59 -11.66 12.95
CA TRP A 555 6.81 -10.72 13.72
C TRP A 555 6.03 -11.38 14.87
N VAL A 556 5.48 -12.59 14.64
CA VAL A 556 4.78 -13.34 15.71
C VAL A 556 5.74 -13.84 16.78
N LYS A 557 6.84 -14.50 16.40
CA LYS A 557 7.73 -15.16 17.35
C LYS A 557 8.64 -14.18 18.08
N ASP A 558 9.20 -13.24 17.34
CA ASP A 558 10.29 -12.39 17.83
C ASP A 558 9.78 -11.06 18.41
N TYR A 559 8.57 -10.63 18.01
CA TYR A 559 7.94 -9.42 18.56
C TYR A 559 6.61 -9.70 19.29
N HIS A 560 6.14 -10.93 19.32
CA HIS A 560 4.89 -11.32 19.96
C HIS A 560 3.64 -10.64 19.37
N ILE A 561 3.65 -10.38 18.07
CA ILE A 561 2.48 -9.83 17.37
C ILE A 561 1.33 -10.84 17.39
N ASN A 562 0.12 -10.35 17.64
CA ASN A 562 -1.08 -11.16 17.86
C ASN A 562 -2.00 -11.26 16.64
N GLY A 563 -1.73 -10.46 15.61
CA GLY A 563 -2.53 -10.48 14.38
C GLY A 563 -1.97 -9.55 13.32
N PHE A 564 -2.55 -9.67 12.13
CA PHE A 564 -2.14 -8.88 10.97
C PHE A 564 -3.35 -8.36 10.20
N ARG A 565 -3.31 -7.08 9.86
CA ARG A 565 -4.17 -6.46 8.85
C ARG A 565 -3.39 -6.37 7.54
N PHE A 566 -3.88 -7.00 6.49
CA PHE A 566 -3.28 -6.91 5.16
C PHE A 566 -3.85 -5.73 4.40
N ASP A 567 -2.99 -4.76 4.13
CA ASP A 567 -3.26 -3.70 3.17
C ASP A 567 -3.50 -4.32 1.79
N LEU A 568 -4.53 -3.87 1.08
CA LEU A 568 -4.92 -4.38 -0.24
C LEU A 568 -4.81 -5.92 -0.33
N MET A 569 -5.44 -6.63 0.61
CA MET A 569 -5.42 -8.11 0.66
C MET A 569 -5.83 -8.74 -0.68
N GLY A 570 -6.62 -8.01 -1.48
CA GLY A 570 -7.02 -8.41 -2.83
C GLY A 570 -5.85 -8.61 -3.81
N CYS A 571 -4.67 -8.06 -3.54
CA CYS A 571 -3.45 -8.29 -4.33
C CYS A 571 -2.77 -9.63 -4.03
N HIS A 572 -3.24 -10.39 -3.03
CA HIS A 572 -2.70 -11.72 -2.71
C HIS A 572 -3.64 -12.81 -3.19
N GLU A 573 -3.10 -13.95 -3.63
CA GLU A 573 -3.93 -15.10 -3.97
C GLU A 573 -4.66 -15.63 -2.73
N GLN A 574 -5.89 -16.11 -2.92
CA GLN A 574 -6.66 -16.78 -1.87
C GLN A 574 -5.89 -17.96 -1.26
N SER A 575 -5.17 -18.74 -2.07
CA SER A 575 -4.32 -19.84 -1.60
C SER A 575 -3.16 -19.36 -0.74
N THR A 576 -2.53 -18.25 -1.10
CA THR A 576 -1.44 -17.66 -0.31
C THR A 576 -1.95 -17.17 1.04
N MET A 577 -3.10 -16.49 1.08
CA MET A 577 -3.72 -16.05 2.33
C MET A 577 -4.09 -17.23 3.23
N LYS A 578 -4.56 -18.33 2.63
CA LYS A 578 -4.83 -19.55 3.36
C LYS A 578 -3.56 -20.17 3.96
N ASP A 579 -2.49 -20.29 3.18
CA ASP A 579 -1.21 -20.84 3.64
C ASP A 579 -0.62 -19.97 4.77
N ILE A 580 -0.71 -18.64 4.66
CA ILE A 580 -0.33 -17.69 5.71
C ILE A 580 -1.10 -17.97 7.00
N TYR A 581 -2.43 -18.01 6.92
CA TYR A 581 -3.26 -18.26 8.08
C TYR A 581 -2.92 -19.62 8.74
N ASP A 582 -2.83 -20.68 7.95
CA ASP A 582 -2.55 -22.02 8.45
C ASP A 582 -1.18 -22.11 9.14
N GLU A 583 -0.17 -21.44 8.62
CA GLU A 583 1.17 -21.40 9.21
C GLU A 583 1.24 -20.59 10.51
N LEU A 584 0.57 -19.45 10.54
CA LEU A 584 0.52 -18.61 11.74
C LEU A 584 -0.34 -19.23 12.84
N TYR A 585 -1.45 -19.88 12.48
CA TYR A 585 -2.33 -20.58 13.42
C TYR A 585 -1.63 -21.73 14.16
N LYS A 586 -0.58 -22.34 13.53
CA LYS A 586 0.26 -23.36 14.20
C LYS A 586 1.10 -22.77 15.34
N ILE A 587 1.43 -21.48 15.27
CA ILE A 587 2.23 -20.78 16.29
C ILE A 587 1.31 -20.26 17.40
N ASP A 588 0.25 -19.56 17.04
CA ASP A 588 -0.77 -19.06 17.98
C ASP A 588 -2.18 -19.30 17.39
N ASN A 589 -2.95 -20.16 18.01
CA ASN A 589 -4.30 -20.49 17.57
C ASN A 589 -5.33 -19.35 17.81
N LYS A 590 -4.90 -18.26 18.42
CA LYS A 590 -5.67 -17.03 18.60
C LYS A 590 -5.27 -15.93 17.61
N ILE A 591 -4.30 -16.21 16.74
CA ILE A 591 -3.81 -15.24 15.76
C ILE A 591 -4.96 -14.67 14.91
N MET A 592 -5.01 -13.35 14.78
CA MET A 592 -5.98 -12.67 13.91
C MET A 592 -5.32 -12.35 12.56
N VAL A 593 -5.92 -12.80 11.48
CA VAL A 593 -5.54 -12.43 10.10
C VAL A 593 -6.76 -11.86 9.41
N TYR A 594 -6.66 -10.65 8.89
CA TYR A 594 -7.73 -9.98 8.17
C TYR A 594 -7.15 -8.91 7.24
N GLY A 595 -7.94 -8.35 6.37
CA GLY A 595 -7.46 -7.29 5.48
C GLY A 595 -8.52 -6.70 4.59
N GLU A 596 -8.07 -5.86 3.67
CA GLU A 596 -8.91 -5.20 2.69
C GLU A 596 -9.19 -6.12 1.50
N PRO A 597 -10.46 -6.48 1.23
CA PRO A 597 -10.82 -7.43 0.19
C PRO A 597 -10.91 -6.78 -1.20
N TRP A 598 -10.01 -5.85 -1.51
CA TRP A 598 -9.91 -5.14 -2.79
C TRP A 598 -8.47 -4.90 -3.22
N THR A 599 -8.29 -4.34 -4.42
CA THR A 599 -7.03 -3.90 -4.99
C THR A 599 -7.05 -2.38 -5.16
N GLY A 600 -5.89 -1.74 -5.21
CA GLY A 600 -5.75 -0.30 -5.46
C GLY A 600 -5.81 0.08 -6.94
N GLY A 601 -5.59 -0.90 -7.84
CA GLY A 601 -5.57 -0.72 -9.28
C GLY A 601 -5.86 -2.01 -10.05
N SER A 602 -5.49 -2.06 -11.33
CA SER A 602 -5.61 -3.28 -12.14
C SER A 602 -4.55 -4.28 -11.72
N ALA A 603 -4.97 -5.37 -11.09
CA ALA A 603 -4.08 -6.40 -10.58
C ALA A 603 -3.88 -7.54 -11.58
N ALA A 604 -2.65 -8.08 -11.65
CA ALA A 604 -2.32 -9.26 -12.42
C ALA A 604 -2.56 -10.58 -11.65
N VAL A 605 -2.95 -10.50 -10.39
CA VAL A 605 -3.29 -11.66 -9.57
C VAL A 605 -4.46 -12.46 -10.18
N SER A 606 -4.30 -13.76 -10.34
CA SER A 606 -5.28 -14.59 -11.04
C SER A 606 -6.53 -14.94 -10.21
N LYS A 607 -6.40 -15.05 -8.90
CA LYS A 607 -7.46 -15.36 -7.93
C LYS A 607 -7.20 -14.63 -6.63
N GLY A 608 -7.25 -13.31 -6.68
CA GLY A 608 -7.03 -12.44 -5.53
C GLY A 608 -8.07 -12.66 -4.44
N ALA A 609 -7.69 -12.33 -3.20
CA ALA A 609 -8.59 -12.32 -2.05
C ALA A 609 -9.49 -11.07 -2.08
N THR A 610 -10.20 -10.88 -3.20
CA THR A 610 -11.08 -9.75 -3.51
C THR A 610 -12.54 -10.06 -3.26
N GLY A 611 -13.35 -8.99 -3.35
CA GLY A 611 -14.78 -9.04 -3.14
C GLY A 611 -15.09 -9.34 -1.68
N ALA A 612 -16.12 -8.82 -1.14
CA ALA A 612 -16.48 -8.90 0.26
C ALA A 612 -16.13 -10.22 0.99
N VAL A 613 -16.62 -10.43 2.15
CA VAL A 613 -16.33 -11.57 3.06
C VAL A 613 -16.40 -12.96 2.39
N SER A 614 -17.10 -13.11 1.26
CA SER A 614 -17.20 -14.38 0.55
C SER A 614 -15.86 -14.88 0.00
N SER A 615 -14.96 -13.99 -0.43
CA SER A 615 -13.65 -14.39 -0.95
C SER A 615 -12.71 -14.88 0.15
N THR A 616 -13.02 -14.55 1.42
CA THR A 616 -12.26 -15.03 2.58
C THR A 616 -12.73 -16.38 3.12
N ILE A 617 -13.85 -16.91 2.59
CA ILE A 617 -14.38 -18.21 2.99
C ILE A 617 -13.35 -19.31 2.71
N GLY A 618 -13.03 -20.09 3.75
CA GLY A 618 -12.02 -21.15 3.69
C GLY A 618 -10.57 -20.71 3.79
N MET A 619 -10.27 -19.40 3.79
CA MET A 619 -8.90 -18.88 3.99
C MET A 619 -8.54 -18.72 5.46
N GLY A 620 -9.51 -18.69 6.37
CA GLY A 620 -9.31 -18.36 7.77
C GLY A 620 -9.07 -16.87 8.06
N ALA A 621 -8.92 -16.04 7.02
CA ALA A 621 -8.74 -14.61 7.12
C ALA A 621 -10.08 -13.86 7.12
N GLY A 622 -10.18 -12.80 7.92
CA GLY A 622 -11.31 -11.88 7.94
C GLY A 622 -11.17 -10.78 6.87
N ALA A 623 -12.24 -10.04 6.65
CA ALA A 623 -12.27 -8.92 5.73
C ALA A 623 -13.11 -7.76 6.26
N PHE A 624 -12.68 -6.54 5.95
CA PHE A 624 -13.47 -5.33 6.19
C PHE A 624 -14.78 -5.37 5.42
N ASP A 625 -15.89 -5.06 6.10
CA ASP A 625 -17.24 -5.04 5.52
C ASP A 625 -17.60 -3.62 5.07
N ASP A 626 -17.19 -3.27 3.86
CA ASP A 626 -17.45 -1.99 3.24
C ASP A 626 -18.93 -1.81 2.83
N ASP A 627 -19.65 -2.88 2.54
CA ASP A 627 -21.10 -2.84 2.28
C ASP A 627 -21.86 -2.32 3.49
N PHE A 628 -21.55 -2.80 4.70
CA PHE A 628 -22.18 -2.34 5.92
C PHE A 628 -21.74 -0.93 6.31
N ARG A 629 -20.44 -0.61 6.18
CA ARG A 629 -19.91 0.75 6.33
C ARG A 629 -20.68 1.75 5.49
N ASP A 630 -20.81 1.48 4.18
CA ASP A 630 -21.47 2.35 3.23
C ASP A 630 -22.96 2.46 3.47
N ALA A 631 -23.61 1.37 3.91
CA ALA A 631 -25.02 1.43 4.32
C ALA A 631 -25.21 2.36 5.51
N ILE A 632 -24.31 2.38 6.50
CA ILE A 632 -24.41 3.20 7.72
C ILE A 632 -24.15 4.67 7.41
N LYS A 633 -22.96 5.01 6.85
CA LYS A 633 -22.50 6.41 6.73
C LYS A 633 -22.50 6.98 5.31
N GLY A 634 -22.90 6.18 4.30
CA GLY A 634 -22.79 6.53 2.89
C GLY A 634 -21.40 6.22 2.32
N LYS A 635 -21.32 6.13 1.00
CA LYS A 635 -20.11 5.75 0.27
C LYS A 635 -18.96 6.69 0.61
N GLU A 636 -17.74 6.11 0.64
CA GLU A 636 -16.51 6.86 0.90
C GLU A 636 -16.20 7.83 -0.23
N PHE A 637 -16.25 7.37 -1.44
CA PHE A 637 -15.98 8.20 -2.62
C PHE A 637 -17.24 8.98 -3.04
N GLY A 638 -17.08 10.25 -3.35
CA GLY A 638 -18.19 11.13 -3.80
C GLY A 638 -18.58 12.22 -2.80
N GLY A 639 -17.70 12.59 -1.88
CA GLY A 639 -17.85 13.76 -1.02
C GLY A 639 -18.89 13.58 0.10
N PHE A 640 -19.96 14.37 0.09
CA PHE A 640 -20.98 14.39 1.15
C PHE A 640 -22.03 13.28 1.05
N GLY A 641 -21.85 12.23 0.24
CA GLY A 641 -22.79 11.12 0.11
C GLY A 641 -23.32 10.64 1.46
N LYS A 642 -24.65 10.52 1.59
CA LYS A 642 -25.35 10.20 2.83
C LYS A 642 -25.70 8.71 2.90
N GLY A 643 -25.63 8.13 4.10
CA GLY A 643 -26.13 6.77 4.41
C GLY A 643 -27.30 6.80 5.39
N GLN A 644 -27.55 5.64 6.02
CA GLN A 644 -28.66 5.42 6.94
C GLN A 644 -28.75 6.50 8.03
N VAL A 645 -27.64 6.76 8.72
CA VAL A 645 -27.63 7.68 9.87
C VAL A 645 -27.87 9.15 9.46
N GLN A 646 -27.60 9.50 8.20
CA GLN A 646 -27.82 10.85 7.67
C GLN A 646 -29.19 11.01 6.97
N GLY A 647 -29.98 9.94 6.84
CA GLY A 647 -31.33 9.98 6.28
C GLY A 647 -31.46 9.53 4.82
N THR A 648 -30.40 8.98 4.22
CA THR A 648 -30.49 8.22 2.96
C THR A 648 -30.54 6.74 3.31
N PHE A 649 -31.75 6.19 3.30
CA PHE A 649 -31.99 4.89 3.89
C PHE A 649 -31.51 3.73 3.01
N SER A 650 -30.65 2.89 3.59
CA SER A 650 -30.15 1.63 3.03
C SER A 650 -30.62 0.45 3.89
N ASP A 651 -31.94 0.37 4.13
CA ASP A 651 -32.52 -0.59 5.08
C ASP A 651 -32.10 -2.04 4.82
N ALA A 652 -32.01 -2.46 3.56
CA ALA A 652 -31.55 -3.81 3.21
C ALA A 652 -30.08 -4.05 3.60
N GLY A 653 -29.20 -3.07 3.38
CA GLY A 653 -27.79 -3.15 3.78
C GLY A 653 -27.64 -3.19 5.31
N ILE A 654 -28.43 -2.40 6.04
CA ILE A 654 -28.46 -2.41 7.50
C ILE A 654 -28.93 -3.78 8.04
N VAL A 655 -30.04 -4.30 7.53
CA VAL A 655 -30.58 -5.61 7.96
C VAL A 655 -29.55 -6.72 7.71
N THR A 656 -28.88 -6.68 6.56
CA THR A 656 -27.87 -7.67 6.18
C THR A 656 -26.63 -7.59 7.08
N GLY A 657 -26.09 -6.37 7.29
CA GLY A 657 -24.89 -6.15 8.11
C GLY A 657 -25.12 -6.48 9.58
N LEU A 658 -26.28 -6.11 10.17
CA LEU A 658 -26.60 -6.42 11.57
C LEU A 658 -26.52 -7.92 11.90
N VAL A 659 -26.85 -8.79 10.96
CA VAL A 659 -26.78 -10.25 11.15
C VAL A 659 -25.46 -10.86 10.70
N GLY A 660 -24.44 -10.03 10.39
CA GLY A 660 -23.11 -10.49 9.99
C GLY A 660 -23.07 -11.08 8.58
N LYS A 661 -24.00 -10.67 7.70
CA LYS A 661 -24.00 -11.03 6.29
C LYS A 661 -23.58 -9.80 5.46
N THR A 662 -23.06 -10.03 4.28
CA THR A 662 -22.73 -8.94 3.36
C THR A 662 -23.67 -8.95 2.17
N GLY A 663 -23.93 -7.77 1.55
CA GLY A 663 -25.00 -7.59 0.57
C GLY A 663 -24.81 -8.41 -0.69
N SER A 664 -23.63 -8.38 -1.29
CA SER A 664 -23.33 -9.06 -2.56
C SER A 664 -22.85 -10.50 -2.40
N ASN A 665 -22.38 -10.87 -1.21
CA ASN A 665 -21.72 -12.14 -0.96
C ASN A 665 -22.39 -12.83 0.23
N LYS A 666 -23.30 -13.71 -0.09
CA LYS A 666 -23.99 -14.49 0.92
C LYS A 666 -22.99 -15.39 1.65
N ARG A 667 -22.75 -15.09 2.89
CA ARG A 667 -21.99 -15.93 3.77
C ARG A 667 -22.68 -17.26 3.92
N ASN A 668 -21.93 -18.36 3.81
CA ASN A 668 -22.44 -19.66 4.13
C ASN A 668 -22.71 -19.71 5.66
N GLU A 669 -23.85 -20.26 6.08
CA GLU A 669 -24.24 -20.34 7.51
C GLU A 669 -23.22 -21.12 8.36
N THR A 670 -22.30 -21.83 7.73
CA THR A 670 -21.22 -22.60 8.38
C THR A 670 -19.96 -21.80 8.67
N GLU A 671 -19.83 -20.58 8.14
CA GLU A 671 -18.63 -19.77 8.31
C GLU A 671 -18.65 -18.96 9.61
N LYS A 672 -17.44 -18.65 10.14
CA LYS A 672 -17.29 -17.88 11.36
C LYS A 672 -17.74 -16.43 11.15
N LEU A 673 -18.71 -15.97 11.93
CA LEU A 673 -19.21 -14.59 11.89
C LEU A 673 -18.09 -13.57 12.09
N GLY A 674 -17.10 -13.88 12.91
CA GLY A 674 -15.97 -13.01 13.21
C GLY A 674 -15.07 -12.65 12.02
N LEU A 675 -15.20 -13.34 10.89
CA LEU A 675 -14.48 -12.97 9.67
C LEU A 675 -15.06 -11.71 8.97
N ALA A 676 -16.22 -11.20 9.37
CA ALA A 676 -16.71 -9.89 8.98
C ALA A 676 -16.26 -8.83 9.99
N LEU A 677 -15.38 -7.90 9.57
CA LEU A 677 -14.97 -6.77 10.39
C LEU A 677 -15.89 -5.59 10.10
N HIS A 678 -16.69 -5.24 11.10
CA HIS A 678 -17.62 -4.15 11.03
C HIS A 678 -16.99 -2.86 11.53
N TYR A 679 -17.01 -1.83 10.70
CA TYR A 679 -16.42 -0.53 10.94
C TYR A 679 -17.21 0.58 10.26
N VAL A 680 -16.97 1.81 10.64
CA VAL A 680 -17.48 3.01 9.96
C VAL A 680 -16.39 4.04 9.72
N GLU A 681 -15.21 3.84 10.30
CA GLU A 681 -14.04 4.70 10.15
C GLU A 681 -12.78 3.86 10.25
N CYS A 682 -11.79 4.14 9.41
CA CYS A 682 -10.40 3.72 9.52
C CYS A 682 -9.50 4.93 9.23
N HIS A 683 -8.18 4.72 9.13
CA HIS A 683 -7.24 5.80 8.83
C HIS A 683 -7.48 6.47 7.48
N ASP A 684 -7.96 5.69 6.48
CA ASP A 684 -8.31 6.16 5.15
C ASP A 684 -9.60 6.97 5.13
N ASN A 685 -9.68 7.90 4.18
CA ASN A 685 -10.83 8.75 3.93
C ASN A 685 -11.15 9.68 5.10
N TYR A 686 -12.39 10.17 5.17
CA TYR A 686 -12.83 11.06 6.24
C TYR A 686 -12.98 10.33 7.58
N THR A 687 -12.63 11.00 8.69
CA THR A 687 -13.11 10.55 10.00
C THR A 687 -14.65 10.51 9.98
N LEU A 688 -15.25 9.71 10.86
CA LEU A 688 -16.72 9.65 10.95
C LEU A 688 -17.30 11.03 11.24
N PHE A 689 -16.69 11.79 12.17
CA PHE A 689 -17.11 13.16 12.45
C PHE A 689 -17.05 14.05 11.20
N ASP A 690 -15.93 14.03 10.47
CA ASP A 690 -15.75 14.86 9.27
C ASP A 690 -16.76 14.48 8.19
N LYS A 691 -16.96 13.17 7.94
CA LYS A 691 -17.96 12.67 6.98
C LYS A 691 -19.38 13.14 7.32
N LEU A 692 -19.77 13.03 8.58
CA LEU A 692 -21.09 13.45 9.05
C LEU A 692 -21.26 14.96 8.97
N ALA A 693 -20.24 15.73 9.36
CA ALA A 693 -20.25 17.19 9.31
C ALA A 693 -20.32 17.73 7.86
N ILE A 694 -19.51 17.17 6.96
CA ILE A 694 -19.51 17.51 5.53
C ILE A 694 -20.88 17.19 4.90
N SER A 695 -21.44 16.02 5.24
CA SER A 695 -22.79 15.62 4.81
C SER A 695 -23.88 16.53 5.34
N TYR A 696 -23.75 17.02 6.58
CA TYR A 696 -24.68 18.01 7.16
C TYR A 696 -24.61 19.34 6.43
N LEU A 697 -23.41 19.78 6.06
CA LEU A 697 -23.19 21.02 5.30
C LEU A 697 -23.56 20.89 3.82
N GLU A 698 -23.71 19.68 3.30
CA GLU A 698 -23.89 19.35 1.87
C GLU A 698 -22.80 19.98 0.98
N LYS A 699 -21.55 19.96 1.45
CA LYS A 699 -20.39 20.54 0.77
C LYS A 699 -19.33 19.49 0.53
N SER A 700 -19.12 19.11 -0.73
CA SER A 700 -17.99 18.28 -1.11
C SER A 700 -16.67 19.03 -0.91
N ASN A 701 -15.60 18.30 -0.56
CA ASN A 701 -14.21 18.81 -0.45
C ASN A 701 -14.06 20.01 0.51
N TYR A 702 -14.88 20.08 1.56
CA TYR A 702 -14.72 21.09 2.60
C TYR A 702 -13.50 20.76 3.47
N SER A 703 -12.62 21.72 3.66
CA SER A 703 -11.50 21.65 4.61
C SER A 703 -11.54 22.85 5.57
N GLY A 704 -11.17 22.63 6.84
CA GLY A 704 -11.12 23.66 7.87
C GLY A 704 -11.87 23.27 9.14
N ASP A 705 -12.15 24.25 10.01
CA ASP A 705 -12.84 24.02 11.28
C ASP A 705 -14.32 23.63 11.08
N LEU A 706 -14.56 22.33 11.02
CA LEU A 706 -15.88 21.74 10.84
C LEU A 706 -16.79 21.96 12.06
N PHE A 707 -16.26 22.04 13.28
CA PHE A 707 -17.06 22.33 14.48
C PHE A 707 -17.69 23.72 14.39
N THR A 708 -16.92 24.71 13.99
CA THR A 708 -17.45 26.08 13.76
C THR A 708 -18.42 26.09 12.57
N ALA A 709 -18.11 25.38 11.49
CA ALA A 709 -18.92 25.38 10.27
C ALA A 709 -20.32 24.81 10.47
N ILE A 710 -20.48 23.71 11.23
CA ILE A 710 -21.79 23.09 11.48
C ILE A 710 -22.57 23.81 12.59
N GLY A 711 -21.92 24.58 13.43
CA GLY A 711 -22.53 25.26 14.57
C GLY A 711 -23.11 24.31 15.63
N ALA A 712 -23.78 24.88 16.66
CA ALA A 712 -24.28 24.08 17.79
C ALA A 712 -25.34 23.05 17.39
N SER A 713 -26.30 23.42 16.53
CA SER A 713 -27.36 22.50 16.08
C SER A 713 -26.84 21.38 15.21
N GLY A 714 -25.87 21.68 14.32
CA GLY A 714 -25.19 20.68 13.51
C GLY A 714 -24.39 19.71 14.36
N LEU A 715 -23.71 20.21 15.40
CA LEU A 715 -22.96 19.39 16.32
C LEU A 715 -23.84 18.35 17.03
N GLU A 716 -25.00 18.76 17.55
CA GLU A 716 -25.93 17.81 18.20
C GLU A 716 -26.49 16.77 17.20
N ALA A 717 -26.78 17.17 15.96
CA ALA A 717 -27.18 16.24 14.91
C ALA A 717 -26.06 15.23 14.58
N VAL A 718 -24.83 15.69 14.41
CA VAL A 718 -23.67 14.84 14.13
C VAL A 718 -23.36 13.91 15.30
N LYS A 719 -23.47 14.37 16.55
CA LYS A 719 -23.31 13.53 17.74
C LYS A 719 -24.36 12.39 17.78
N ALA A 720 -25.61 12.69 17.49
CA ALA A 720 -26.67 11.68 17.45
C ALA A 720 -26.42 10.65 16.36
N GLN A 721 -26.02 11.09 15.16
CA GLN A 721 -25.64 10.21 14.04
C GLN A 721 -24.43 9.34 14.37
N ASN A 722 -23.39 9.90 15.01
CA ASN A 722 -22.19 9.18 15.43
C ASN A 722 -22.52 8.07 16.43
N LYS A 723 -23.33 8.38 17.48
CA LYS A 723 -23.79 7.41 18.47
C LYS A 723 -24.62 6.28 17.84
N LEU A 724 -25.48 6.62 16.88
CA LEU A 724 -26.29 5.64 16.15
C LEU A 724 -25.42 4.74 15.27
N ALA A 725 -24.39 5.30 14.60
CA ALA A 725 -23.42 4.53 13.83
C ALA A 725 -22.63 3.56 14.73
N ALA A 726 -22.18 4.00 15.89
CA ALA A 726 -21.54 3.15 16.88
C ALA A 726 -22.44 1.99 17.34
N ALA A 727 -23.73 2.27 17.57
CA ALA A 727 -24.67 1.24 17.96
C ALA A 727 -24.84 0.16 16.88
N TYR A 728 -24.85 0.51 15.59
CA TYR A 728 -24.86 -0.47 14.51
C TYR A 728 -23.61 -1.37 14.56
N ILE A 729 -22.43 -0.81 14.83
CA ILE A 729 -21.17 -1.60 14.88
C ILE A 729 -21.12 -2.51 16.10
N PHE A 730 -21.34 -1.98 17.30
CA PHE A 730 -21.14 -2.75 18.53
C PHE A 730 -22.27 -3.73 18.86
N LEU A 731 -23.46 -3.54 18.31
CA LEU A 731 -24.59 -4.44 18.55
C LEU A 731 -24.78 -5.48 17.43
N SER A 732 -24.08 -5.36 16.28
CA SER A 732 -24.14 -6.32 15.18
C SER A 732 -23.41 -7.62 15.46
N GLN A 733 -23.67 -8.63 14.63
CA GLN A 733 -22.86 -9.84 14.55
C GLN A 733 -21.59 -9.58 13.74
N GLY A 734 -20.47 -10.18 14.14
CA GLY A 734 -19.15 -9.94 13.50
C GLY A 734 -18.14 -9.32 14.46
N THR A 735 -16.99 -8.94 13.97
CA THR A 735 -15.90 -8.32 14.74
C THR A 735 -16.04 -6.80 14.71
N ALA A 736 -15.92 -6.15 15.87
CA ALA A 736 -16.03 -4.69 15.97
C ALA A 736 -14.67 -4.02 15.80
N PHE A 737 -14.63 -2.98 14.97
CA PHE A 737 -13.44 -2.18 14.67
C PHE A 737 -13.77 -0.70 14.75
N ILE A 738 -12.88 0.10 15.35
CA ILE A 738 -12.94 1.57 15.36
C ILE A 738 -11.58 2.19 15.13
N ASN A 739 -11.54 3.35 14.49
CA ASN A 739 -10.34 4.17 14.43
C ASN A 739 -10.19 5.00 15.71
N GLY A 740 -8.96 5.13 16.20
CA GLY A 740 -8.66 5.86 17.44
C GLY A 740 -9.08 7.33 17.40
N GLY A 741 -9.92 7.71 18.36
CA GLY A 741 -10.51 9.03 18.45
C GLY A 741 -11.93 9.16 17.89
N GLN A 742 -12.43 8.15 17.16
CA GLN A 742 -13.81 8.10 16.67
C GLN A 742 -14.82 8.26 17.82
N GLU A 743 -14.53 7.72 18.99
CA GLU A 743 -15.34 7.72 20.19
C GLU A 743 -15.44 9.09 20.90
N PHE A 744 -14.64 10.07 20.46
CA PHE A 744 -14.72 11.46 20.95
C PHE A 744 -14.65 12.50 19.84
N LEU A 745 -15.17 12.16 18.65
CA LEU A 745 -15.31 13.06 17.50
C LEU A 745 -13.97 13.62 16.97
N ARG A 746 -12.97 12.77 16.82
CA ARG A 746 -11.72 13.13 16.13
C ARG A 746 -12.03 13.75 14.78
N THR A 747 -11.34 14.84 14.44
CA THR A 747 -11.39 15.49 13.13
C THR A 747 -10.02 15.54 12.50
N LYS A 748 -9.97 15.37 11.20
CA LYS A 748 -8.84 15.70 10.32
C LYS A 748 -9.14 16.96 9.49
N GLN A 749 -10.05 17.79 9.98
CA GLN A 749 -10.48 19.06 9.39
C GLN A 749 -11.00 18.92 7.95
N GLY A 750 -11.65 17.80 7.66
CA GLY A 750 -12.16 17.48 6.32
C GLY A 750 -11.11 17.04 5.31
N ASN A 751 -9.93 16.65 5.77
CA ASN A 751 -8.92 16.05 4.90
C ASN A 751 -9.17 14.55 4.75
N GLU A 752 -9.56 14.12 3.54
CA GLU A 752 -9.86 12.71 3.25
C GLU A 752 -8.62 11.86 2.99
N ASN A 753 -7.49 12.49 2.62
CA ASN A 753 -6.24 11.80 2.31
C ASN A 753 -5.09 12.45 3.06
N SER A 754 -4.95 12.09 4.33
CA SER A 754 -4.03 12.76 5.26
C SER A 754 -2.68 12.06 5.43
N TYR A 755 -2.33 11.09 4.57
CA TYR A 755 -1.15 10.22 4.70
C TYR A 755 0.18 10.96 4.84
N ALA A 756 0.31 12.14 4.22
CA ALA A 756 1.48 13.02 4.28
C ALA A 756 1.12 14.44 4.79
N SER A 757 -0.02 14.59 5.46
CA SER A 757 -0.45 15.87 6.01
C SER A 757 0.29 16.19 7.32
N SER A 758 0.23 17.44 7.76
CA SER A 758 0.93 17.86 8.98
C SER A 758 0.36 17.22 10.25
N ASP A 759 1.13 17.25 11.32
CA ASP A 759 0.69 16.82 12.65
C ASP A 759 -0.58 17.55 13.12
N ALA A 760 -0.76 18.81 12.75
CA ALA A 760 -1.96 19.59 13.10
C ALA A 760 -3.26 18.98 12.55
N ILE A 761 -3.17 18.18 11.48
CA ILE A 761 -4.29 17.45 10.88
C ILE A 761 -4.44 16.07 11.54
N ASN A 762 -3.33 15.38 11.80
CA ASN A 762 -3.34 13.96 12.16
C ASN A 762 -3.30 13.69 13.67
N GLN A 763 -2.71 14.56 14.48
CA GLN A 763 -2.55 14.35 15.92
C GLN A 763 -3.87 14.13 16.66
N ILE A 764 -3.84 13.37 17.73
CA ILE A 764 -4.96 13.15 18.64
C ILE A 764 -5.05 14.31 19.65
N ASP A 765 -6.25 14.87 19.80
CA ASP A 765 -6.57 15.85 20.85
C ASP A 765 -7.45 15.20 21.95
N LEU A 766 -6.80 14.77 23.02
CA LEU A 766 -7.48 14.15 24.15
C LEU A 766 -8.45 15.09 24.92
N SER A 767 -8.38 16.41 24.69
CA SER A 767 -9.35 17.35 25.29
C SER A 767 -10.77 17.07 24.77
N PHE A 768 -10.90 16.51 23.58
CA PHE A 768 -12.20 16.15 23.00
C PHE A 768 -12.87 15.02 23.77
N LYS A 769 -12.15 14.11 24.40
CA LYS A 769 -12.72 13.08 25.28
C LYS A 769 -13.51 13.71 26.43
N THR A 770 -12.98 14.73 27.07
CA THR A 770 -13.69 15.46 28.14
C THR A 770 -14.83 16.31 27.58
N LYS A 771 -14.60 17.00 26.48
CA LYS A 771 -15.56 17.90 25.85
C LYS A 771 -16.78 17.17 25.29
N TYR A 772 -16.60 15.98 24.76
CA TYR A 772 -17.64 15.13 24.17
C TYR A 772 -17.83 13.82 24.94
N ILE A 773 -17.77 13.92 26.25
CA ILE A 773 -17.85 12.78 27.19
C ILE A 773 -19.13 11.94 27.01
N ASP A 774 -20.20 12.53 26.56
CA ASP A 774 -21.47 11.85 26.27
C ASP A 774 -21.37 10.90 25.06
N VAL A 775 -20.56 11.24 24.04
CA VAL A 775 -20.26 10.35 22.92
C VAL A 775 -19.35 9.22 23.40
N TYR A 776 -18.24 9.55 24.09
CA TYR A 776 -17.33 8.59 24.65
C TYR A 776 -18.03 7.56 25.55
N ASN A 777 -18.88 8.02 26.47
CA ASN A 777 -19.64 7.14 27.35
C ASN A 777 -20.58 6.21 26.58
N THR A 778 -21.21 6.68 25.50
CA THR A 778 -22.04 5.82 24.66
C THR A 778 -21.22 4.67 24.04
N TYR A 779 -20.02 4.96 23.47
CA TYR A 779 -19.12 3.93 22.95
C TYR A 779 -18.71 2.93 24.05
N LYS A 780 -18.23 3.45 25.17
CA LYS A 780 -17.86 2.63 26.35
C LYS A 780 -18.99 1.70 26.80
N GLY A 781 -20.21 2.24 26.92
CA GLY A 781 -21.38 1.48 27.33
C GLY A 781 -21.81 0.41 26.33
N LEU A 782 -21.74 0.72 25.02
CA LEU A 782 -22.00 -0.25 23.95
C LEU A 782 -20.97 -1.39 23.96
N ILE A 783 -19.69 -1.07 24.08
CA ILE A 783 -18.62 -2.07 24.17
C ILE A 783 -18.79 -2.95 25.42
N ALA A 784 -19.09 -2.33 26.57
CA ALA A 784 -19.32 -3.07 27.79
C ALA A 784 -20.53 -4.02 27.68
N LEU A 785 -21.62 -3.57 27.05
CA LEU A 785 -22.80 -4.41 26.79
C LEU A 785 -22.47 -5.59 25.89
N ARG A 786 -21.77 -5.34 24.77
CA ARG A 786 -21.31 -6.37 23.84
C ARG A 786 -20.45 -7.42 24.54
N LYS A 787 -19.43 -7.01 25.30
CA LYS A 787 -18.52 -7.92 26.00
C LYS A 787 -19.25 -8.76 27.06
N ALA A 788 -20.16 -8.15 27.79
CA ALA A 788 -20.95 -8.86 28.80
C ALA A 788 -21.98 -9.85 28.20
N ASN A 789 -22.33 -9.68 26.91
CA ASN A 789 -23.35 -10.47 26.23
C ASN A 789 -22.89 -10.95 24.84
N SER A 790 -21.63 -11.41 24.75
CA SER A 790 -21.02 -11.79 23.47
C SER A 790 -21.76 -12.92 22.74
N ALA A 791 -22.48 -13.77 23.46
CA ALA A 791 -23.35 -14.78 22.87
C ALA A 791 -24.57 -14.18 22.14
N ALA A 792 -24.98 -12.97 22.49
CA ALA A 792 -26.06 -12.25 21.80
C ALA A 792 -25.49 -11.31 20.75
N PHE A 793 -24.44 -10.54 21.11
CA PHE A 793 -23.84 -9.54 20.22
C PHE A 793 -22.46 -10.04 19.75
N GLY A 794 -22.28 -10.25 18.44
CA GLY A 794 -21.03 -10.70 17.84
C GLY A 794 -21.10 -12.10 17.20
N LYS A 795 -21.60 -13.13 17.91
CA LYS A 795 -21.54 -14.52 17.44
C LYS A 795 -22.86 -15.30 17.45
N ASN A 796 -23.99 -14.60 17.41
CA ASN A 796 -25.30 -15.24 17.35
C ASN A 796 -25.75 -15.47 15.89
N ALA A 797 -25.50 -16.66 15.38
CA ALA A 797 -25.93 -17.04 14.02
C ALA A 797 -27.46 -17.04 13.82
N SER A 798 -28.24 -17.06 14.88
CA SER A 798 -29.72 -17.01 14.85
C SER A 798 -30.29 -15.60 14.97
N ALA A 799 -29.43 -14.58 15.00
CA ALA A 799 -29.89 -13.19 15.04
C ALA A 799 -30.74 -12.83 13.82
N GLN A 800 -31.75 -12.02 14.02
CA GLN A 800 -32.69 -11.57 12.99
C GLN A 800 -32.81 -10.06 12.98
N ALA A 801 -32.87 -9.50 11.79
CA ALA A 801 -33.15 -8.07 11.60
C ALA A 801 -34.24 -7.88 10.55
N GLU A 802 -35.13 -6.91 10.77
CA GLU A 802 -36.21 -6.58 9.85
C GLU A 802 -36.43 -5.06 9.78
N THR A 803 -36.80 -4.58 8.61
CA THR A 803 -37.25 -3.19 8.45
C THR A 803 -38.67 -3.04 8.93
N VAL A 804 -38.88 -2.30 9.99
CA VAL A 804 -40.25 -2.00 10.54
C VAL A 804 -40.96 -0.95 9.69
N SER A 805 -40.21 0.08 9.32
CA SER A 805 -40.61 1.11 8.37
C SER A 805 -39.32 1.73 7.80
N THR A 806 -39.41 2.49 6.73
CA THR A 806 -38.27 3.14 6.09
C THR A 806 -37.45 3.91 7.13
N GLY A 807 -36.17 3.55 7.27
CA GLY A 807 -35.26 4.13 8.25
C GLY A 807 -35.40 3.62 9.67
N VAL A 808 -36.27 2.60 9.93
CA VAL A 808 -36.46 2.00 11.25
C VAL A 808 -36.23 0.49 11.19
N THR A 809 -35.24 0.02 11.93
CA THR A 809 -34.88 -1.39 11.96
C THR A 809 -35.11 -2.00 13.34
N LYS A 810 -35.73 -3.17 13.36
CA LYS A 810 -35.82 -4.02 14.55
C LYS A 810 -34.82 -5.16 14.41
N TYR A 811 -34.00 -5.35 15.43
CA TYR A 811 -32.95 -6.36 15.49
C TYR A 811 -33.12 -7.22 16.74
N THR A 812 -33.31 -8.52 16.57
CA THR A 812 -33.57 -9.47 17.65
C THR A 812 -32.37 -10.43 17.77
N THR A 813 -31.79 -10.53 18.96
CA THR A 813 -30.66 -11.39 19.22
C THR A 813 -30.66 -11.88 20.67
N GLY A 814 -30.70 -13.21 20.86
CA GLY A 814 -30.83 -13.79 22.19
C GLY A 814 -32.03 -13.24 22.96
N ASP A 815 -31.80 -12.73 24.16
CA ASP A 815 -32.86 -12.12 24.99
C ASP A 815 -33.08 -10.63 24.67
N PHE A 816 -32.40 -10.07 23.67
CA PHE A 816 -32.46 -8.65 23.36
C PHE A 816 -33.25 -8.37 22.11
N VAL A 817 -33.90 -7.22 22.09
CA VAL A 817 -34.33 -6.54 20.88
C VAL A 817 -33.79 -5.11 20.87
N VAL A 818 -33.28 -4.69 19.74
CA VAL A 818 -32.82 -3.33 19.51
C VAL A 818 -33.67 -2.72 18.42
N TYR A 819 -34.23 -1.53 18.68
CA TYR A 819 -34.85 -0.73 17.66
C TYR A 819 -33.91 0.43 17.33
N PHE A 820 -33.52 0.53 16.07
CA PHE A 820 -32.76 1.65 15.53
C PHE A 820 -33.67 2.56 14.75
N ASN A 821 -33.66 3.84 15.05
CA ASN A 821 -34.43 4.86 14.35
C ASN A 821 -33.48 5.88 13.69
N ALA A 822 -33.31 5.76 12.41
CA ALA A 822 -32.50 6.68 11.61
C ALA A 822 -33.31 7.84 11.01
N THR A 823 -34.58 7.96 11.33
CA THR A 823 -35.46 9.06 10.85
C THR A 823 -35.29 10.31 11.71
N ASP A 824 -35.85 11.41 11.25
CA ASP A 824 -35.82 12.70 11.97
C ASP A 824 -37.03 12.90 12.94
N LYS A 825 -37.76 11.81 13.23
CA LYS A 825 -38.93 11.81 14.13
C LYS A 825 -38.90 10.66 15.09
N ALA A 826 -39.51 10.82 16.25
CA ALA A 826 -39.73 9.69 17.14
C ALA A 826 -40.68 8.68 16.49
N VAL A 827 -40.46 7.39 16.76
CA VAL A 827 -41.25 6.29 16.19
C VAL A 827 -41.74 5.39 17.32
N ASP A 828 -43.01 4.99 17.26
CA ASP A 828 -43.60 4.05 18.22
C ASP A 828 -43.07 2.64 17.98
N ILE A 829 -42.78 1.93 19.08
CA ILE A 829 -42.27 0.55 19.05
C ILE A 829 -43.07 -0.36 19.96
N SER A 830 -43.01 -1.66 19.69
CA SER A 830 -43.62 -2.66 20.56
C SER A 830 -42.64 -3.06 21.68
N THR A 831 -43.12 -2.99 22.90
CA THR A 831 -42.43 -3.47 24.11
C THR A 831 -42.95 -4.84 24.60
N THR A 832 -43.87 -5.44 23.88
CA THR A 832 -44.51 -6.71 24.24
C THR A 832 -43.49 -7.84 24.33
N GLY A 833 -43.49 -8.51 25.50
CA GLY A 833 -42.59 -9.66 25.76
C GLY A 833 -41.22 -9.27 26.31
N TYR A 834 -40.98 -7.97 26.60
CA TYR A 834 -39.79 -7.46 27.24
C TYR A 834 -40.12 -6.86 28.60
N THR A 835 -39.21 -6.99 29.57
CA THR A 835 -39.39 -6.56 30.96
C THR A 835 -38.42 -5.46 31.39
N LYS A 836 -37.33 -5.25 30.64
CA LYS A 836 -36.30 -4.27 30.96
C LYS A 836 -35.88 -3.47 29.73
N ALA A 837 -35.51 -2.22 29.99
CA ALA A 837 -34.75 -1.39 29.05
C ALA A 837 -33.29 -1.36 29.52
N VAL A 838 -32.34 -1.31 28.55
CA VAL A 838 -30.90 -1.19 28.81
C VAL A 838 -30.42 0.17 28.35
N ASP A 839 -29.89 0.96 29.28
CA ASP A 839 -29.26 2.26 28.96
C ASP A 839 -27.74 2.12 29.00
N VAL A 840 -27.05 2.61 27.95
CA VAL A 840 -25.61 2.57 27.78
C VAL A 840 -24.96 3.97 27.85
N SER A 841 -25.76 5.00 28.00
CA SER A 841 -25.31 6.40 27.86
C SER A 841 -24.37 6.90 28.95
N SER A 842 -24.36 6.24 30.09
CA SER A 842 -23.46 6.57 31.22
C SER A 842 -22.07 5.92 31.14
N GLY A 843 -21.80 5.10 30.11
CA GLY A 843 -20.56 4.33 29.97
C GLY A 843 -20.59 2.96 30.67
N THR A 844 -21.61 2.70 31.48
CA THR A 844 -21.88 1.40 32.11
C THR A 844 -23.32 1.00 31.81
N PRO A 845 -23.58 -0.17 31.21
CA PRO A 845 -24.95 -0.60 30.95
C PRO A 845 -25.75 -0.73 32.25
N THR A 846 -26.94 -0.12 32.26
CA THR A 846 -27.86 -0.20 33.37
C THR A 846 -29.24 -0.72 32.93
N GLU A 847 -29.88 -1.55 33.71
CA GLU A 847 -31.19 -2.09 33.41
C GLU A 847 -32.28 -1.33 34.20
N SER A 848 -33.39 -1.02 33.54
CA SER A 848 -34.56 -0.38 34.12
C SER A 848 -35.84 -1.14 33.77
N ALA A 849 -36.77 -1.26 34.69
CA ALA A 849 -38.10 -1.80 34.42
C ALA A 849 -39.02 -0.82 33.66
N THR A 850 -38.61 0.43 33.53
CA THR A 850 -39.38 1.43 32.75
C THR A 850 -39.04 1.27 31.26
N LEU A 851 -40.00 0.83 30.49
CA LEU A 851 -39.87 0.65 29.06
C LEU A 851 -40.37 1.92 28.32
N SER A 852 -39.59 2.35 27.32
CA SER A 852 -40.06 3.37 26.36
C SER A 852 -40.84 2.69 25.26
N ALA A 853 -42.02 3.17 24.99
CA ALA A 853 -42.83 2.77 23.83
C ALA A 853 -42.45 3.54 22.54
N THR A 854 -41.43 4.37 22.61
CA THR A 854 -40.96 5.19 21.46
C THR A 854 -39.43 5.17 21.38
N VAL A 855 -38.90 5.26 20.15
CA VAL A 855 -37.49 5.54 19.88
C VAL A 855 -37.35 6.95 19.32
N ALA A 856 -36.55 7.77 19.96
CA ALA A 856 -36.31 9.16 19.52
C ALA A 856 -35.68 9.20 18.11
N ALA A 857 -35.74 10.34 17.46
CA ALA A 857 -35.04 10.61 16.20
C ALA A 857 -33.55 10.36 16.32
N LYS A 858 -32.91 9.76 15.27
CA LYS A 858 -31.47 9.47 15.22
C LYS A 858 -30.95 8.77 16.48
N SER A 859 -31.68 7.73 16.95
CA SER A 859 -31.38 7.06 18.21
C SER A 859 -31.69 5.56 18.15
N PHE A 860 -31.46 4.88 19.23
CA PHE A 860 -31.79 3.47 19.41
C PHE A 860 -32.31 3.20 20.82
N VAL A 861 -33.04 2.10 20.96
CA VAL A 861 -33.53 1.59 22.26
C VAL A 861 -33.21 0.11 22.33
N ILE A 862 -32.67 -0.32 23.46
CA ILE A 862 -32.35 -1.72 23.75
C ILE A 862 -33.33 -2.22 24.80
N LEU A 863 -34.06 -3.28 24.47
CA LEU A 863 -34.97 -3.96 25.39
C LEU A 863 -34.48 -5.40 25.65
N LYS A 864 -34.72 -5.89 26.84
CA LYS A 864 -34.32 -7.23 27.29
C LYS A 864 -35.53 -7.97 27.90
N LYS A 865 -35.63 -9.29 27.67
CA LYS A 865 -36.65 -10.16 28.26
C LYS A 865 -36.59 -10.23 29.77
#